data_ae63bd02e64c27ecaac09143eb10f16c
#
_entry.id   ae63bd02e64c27ecaac09143eb10f16c
#
_cell.length_a   1.000
_cell.length_b   1.000
_cell.length_c   1.000
_cell.angle_alpha   90.00
_cell.angle_beta   90.00
_cell.angle_gamma   90.00
#
_symmetry.space_group_name_H-M   'P 1'
#
loop_
_entity.id
_entity.type
_entity.pdbx_description
1 polymer ?
#
loop_
_entity_poly.entity_id
_entity_poly.type
_entity_poly.pdbx_seq_one_letter_code
_entity_poly.pdbx_strand_id
1 'polypeptide(L)'
;MRAFRATRLAVVLILSGYVGSGFSRTHAQTPAQTPQTTFRASVDVTSLDVTVVDGSGKPIADLAPADFNVRIDGNQRKVVTAEWVPLTTPPADTAAAAPPEGYSSNETSSGGRLIVIAVDEPNIRAGGAMAIAKAANLFVDRLSPADRVAVAGFGVGAPATVFTADRERVKRVIARMVGQKHPGRMLDLGHNIALVEAQAIERGDQVTYATVLNRECPPAGMSPMALEVCRQQVEMEAKSLAQEVRIDADQTISNLRDLLLGLSRIDAPKTMILISEGFVLSDEAMIIDLGTLAAQARTSVYTLKLDNALFEITDARMPINPFADRQARTEGLELLAGAARGTLFTVIGTGQALFERIESELSGYYLIGVESESRDRDGKSHSIRVDVPRRGALVRQRRQVLNAKSDRPAARSPRQAVVAALSSPLLSSALPLRVASFALQGPEAGKVQILIHADIGTDYAASKPVAVGYLIADKDGRQIDTKSEVVRVAPPLAGVPSALQYTAGTSVPPGDYSLKLAVAEGDRVGTVEHTIHASLEKAGNLNMSELMVGGPTEVGELLKPTIGYDVTFGSVHGYLEAYGQGLDGLTMEYEIATDPKAPALLNVDVPPRPAGDTRVIFTRVMPIHQLPPGKYVLRAILSSAGRSIATATREFAVAPPKVLLTSADPVGATSPMDTELFLPVDDETMTPAFKREEATSAEVVKEFAEHVDANSKSSLDEGIAALAAGDYVKAEQTLKKAIQPEFDSTAALVYLAAAFAASGHDAEAASAWQTALVDGSDLPRIYQWLGGAFLRSKDYNEARTILEEASGKWPTDARFLKPLAMLYGTAGRGREAVRTLERYLEEQRDDREAYYMAVQWLYMVRSAGSAVHTPAEDFKLAQTYADAYAKASGPQIALVRQWVEYLKGVGARD
;
A
#
# COMPACT_ATOMS: atom_id res chain seq x y z
N MET A 1 17.37 -40.74 53.40
CA MET A 1 18.26 -40.08 54.43
C MET A 1 17.88 -38.62 54.50
N ARG A 2 17.33 -38.25 55.55
CA ARG A 2 17.46 -37.07 56.43
C ARG A 2 17.35 -35.74 55.68
N ALA A 3 16.28 -34.98 55.85
CA ALA A 3 15.59 -34.50 57.05
C ALA A 3 15.87 -33.00 57.33
N PHE A 4 14.75 -32.27 57.42
CA PHE A 4 14.32 -31.34 58.47
C PHE A 4 14.77 -29.90 58.33
N ARG A 5 14.05 -28.82 58.60
CA ARG A 5 12.78 -28.45 59.35
C ARG A 5 12.54 -26.96 58.99
N ALA A 6 11.41 -26.43 58.65
CA ALA A 6 10.25 -26.04 59.46
C ALA A 6 10.50 -25.06 60.63
N THR A 7 9.81 -23.89 60.59
CA THR A 7 9.07 -23.28 61.73
C THR A 7 8.61 -21.86 61.32
N ARG A 8 7.30 -21.57 61.07
CA ARG A 8 6.22 -21.12 62.01
C ARG A 8 6.41 -19.68 62.49
N LEU A 9 5.49 -18.80 62.17
CA LEU A 9 4.23 -18.36 62.82
C LEU A 9 4.41 -17.14 63.76
N ALA A 10 3.61 -16.09 63.50
CA ALA A 10 2.73 -15.52 64.51
C ALA A 10 1.83 -14.39 63.94
N VAL A 11 0.58 -14.59 64.18
CA VAL A 11 -0.57 -13.69 64.07
C VAL A 11 -0.67 -12.85 65.35
N VAL A 12 -1.05 -11.57 65.21
CA VAL A 12 -1.80 -10.87 66.31
C VAL A 12 -2.76 -9.84 65.68
N LEU A 13 -4.03 -10.10 65.83
CA LEU A 13 -5.15 -9.17 65.84
C LEU A 13 -5.15 -8.35 67.14
N ILE A 14 -5.61 -7.10 67.12
CA ILE A 14 -6.47 -6.49 68.17
C ILE A 14 -7.26 -5.30 67.69
N LEU A 15 -8.50 -5.32 68.09
CA LEU A 15 -9.67 -4.47 67.80
C LEU A 15 -9.66 -3.11 68.53
N SER A 16 -10.49 -2.27 67.91
CA SER A 16 -11.50 -1.36 68.54
C SER A 16 -11.05 -0.06 69.20
N GLY A 17 -11.83 0.96 68.85
CA GLY A 17 -12.01 2.19 69.64
C GLY A 17 -12.68 3.34 68.90
N TYR A 18 -14.00 3.47 68.97
CA TYR A 18 -14.82 4.63 68.65
C TYR A 18 -14.49 5.82 69.57
N VAL A 19 -14.61 7.06 69.08
CA VAL A 19 -15.31 8.24 69.60
C VAL A 19 -14.73 9.50 68.90
N GLY A 20 -15.35 10.24 68.22
CA GLY A 20 -16.33 11.26 68.16
C GLY A 20 -15.82 12.69 68.20
N SER A 21 -16.33 13.51 67.31
CA SER A 21 -16.61 14.94 67.32
C SER A 21 -15.44 15.97 67.30
N GLY A 22 -15.60 16.89 66.38
CA GLY A 22 -15.05 18.25 66.52
C GLY A 22 -14.56 18.96 65.31
N PHE A 23 -15.37 19.86 64.81
CA PHE A 23 -15.11 20.84 63.72
C PHE A 23 -13.73 21.51 63.79
N SER A 24 -13.05 21.65 62.63
CA SER A 24 -12.49 22.95 62.19
C SER A 24 -12.04 22.89 60.75
N ARG A 25 -12.62 23.75 59.93
CA ARG A 25 -12.18 24.06 58.56
C ARG A 25 -10.80 24.75 58.60
N THR A 26 -9.80 24.13 58.05
CA THR A 26 -8.56 24.82 57.65
C THR A 26 -8.33 24.49 56.17
N HIS A 27 -8.48 25.53 55.35
CA HIS A 27 -8.07 25.46 53.94
C HIS A 27 -6.56 25.18 53.89
N ALA A 28 -6.17 23.99 53.55
CA ALA A 28 -4.84 23.71 53.06
C ALA A 28 -4.74 24.13 51.58
N GLN A 29 -4.08 25.25 51.32
CA GLN A 29 -3.62 25.60 50.00
C GLN A 29 -2.68 24.52 49.49
N THR A 30 -3.11 23.83 48.45
CA THR A 30 -2.24 23.01 47.61
C THR A 30 -1.18 23.92 46.96
N PRO A 31 0.12 23.61 47.06
CA PRO A 31 1.11 24.42 46.38
C PRO A 31 0.85 24.33 44.89
N ALA A 32 0.73 25.48 44.25
CA ALA A 32 0.69 25.60 42.81
C ALA A 32 1.93 24.92 42.22
N GLN A 33 1.72 23.82 41.53
CA GLN A 33 2.76 23.25 40.67
C GLN A 33 3.07 24.27 39.59
N THR A 34 4.25 24.83 39.66
CA THR A 34 4.87 25.60 38.58
C THR A 34 4.80 24.75 37.31
N PRO A 35 4.26 25.24 36.18
CA PRO A 35 4.31 24.49 34.94
C PRO A 35 5.77 24.28 34.57
N GLN A 36 6.25 23.05 34.65
CA GLN A 36 7.50 22.65 34.02
C GLN A 36 7.34 22.90 32.52
N THR A 37 7.97 23.96 32.06
CA THR A 37 8.20 24.21 30.66
C THR A 37 9.03 23.05 30.12
N THR A 38 8.39 22.03 29.59
CA THR A 38 9.06 21.00 28.79
C THR A 38 9.53 21.68 27.52
N PHE A 39 10.78 22.09 27.47
CA PHE A 39 11.45 22.43 26.21
C PHE A 39 11.51 21.14 25.37
N ARG A 40 10.58 20.95 24.47
CA ARG A 40 10.73 20.04 23.34
C ARG A 40 11.64 20.73 22.34
N ALA A 41 12.96 20.56 22.50
CA ALA A 41 13.87 20.83 21.40
C ALA A 41 13.64 19.74 20.37
N SER A 42 12.93 20.04 19.28
CA SER A 42 12.91 19.18 18.10
C SER A 42 14.28 19.33 17.43
N VAL A 43 15.13 18.33 17.58
CA VAL A 43 16.36 18.24 16.81
C VAL A 43 15.95 17.79 15.41
N ASP A 44 16.12 18.67 14.42
CA ASP A 44 15.90 18.32 13.02
C ASP A 44 17.06 17.41 12.55
N VAL A 45 16.69 16.24 12.05
CA VAL A 45 17.64 15.17 11.68
C VAL A 45 17.60 14.94 10.17
N THR A 46 18.76 14.98 9.51
CA THR A 46 18.93 14.49 8.13
C THR A 46 19.28 13.02 8.17
N SER A 47 18.52 12.20 7.44
CA SER A 47 18.79 10.76 7.31
C SER A 47 19.75 10.46 6.16
N LEU A 48 20.77 9.67 6.44
CA LEU A 48 21.78 9.23 5.46
C LEU A 48 21.85 7.71 5.42
N ASP A 49 21.81 7.15 4.21
CA ASP A 49 22.07 5.72 3.98
C ASP A 49 23.57 5.49 3.79
N VAL A 50 24.18 4.67 4.63
CA VAL A 50 25.62 4.38 4.58
C VAL A 50 25.86 2.87 4.67
N THR A 51 26.63 2.31 3.73
CA THR A 51 27.09 0.92 3.84
C THR A 51 28.55 0.93 4.31
N VAL A 52 28.83 0.14 5.33
CA VAL A 52 30.19 -0.04 5.84
C VAL A 52 30.58 -1.50 5.68
N VAL A 53 31.66 -1.77 4.95
CA VAL A 53 32.13 -3.14 4.66
C VAL A 53 33.59 -3.30 5.05
N ASP A 54 34.02 -4.52 5.24
CA ASP A 54 35.43 -4.87 5.39
C ASP A 54 36.14 -4.97 4.03
N GLY A 55 37.44 -5.30 4.02
CA GLY A 55 38.22 -5.44 2.78
C GLY A 55 37.71 -6.57 1.85
N SER A 56 36.96 -7.54 2.37
CA SER A 56 36.34 -8.61 1.58
C SER A 56 34.98 -8.22 1.00
N GLY A 57 34.40 -7.09 1.42
CA GLY A 57 33.05 -6.63 1.03
C GLY A 57 31.95 -7.12 1.99
N LYS A 58 32.29 -7.76 3.11
CA LYS A 58 31.33 -8.19 4.11
C LYS A 58 30.88 -6.98 4.96
N PRO A 59 29.59 -6.76 5.15
CA PRO A 59 29.08 -5.68 5.99
C PRO A 59 29.54 -5.79 7.44
N ILE A 60 29.83 -4.63 8.02
CA ILE A 60 30.12 -4.46 9.44
C ILE A 60 28.84 -3.95 10.09
N ALA A 61 28.13 -4.80 10.82
CA ALA A 61 26.78 -4.52 11.33
C ALA A 61 26.73 -4.12 12.83
N ASP A 62 27.89 -3.98 13.50
CA ASP A 62 28.02 -3.75 14.92
C ASP A 62 28.46 -2.32 15.31
N LEU A 63 28.25 -1.34 14.41
CA LEU A 63 28.65 0.04 14.63
C LEU A 63 27.57 0.83 15.39
N ALA A 64 28.00 1.63 16.37
CA ALA A 64 27.16 2.56 17.12
C ALA A 64 27.26 3.99 16.55
N PRO A 65 26.36 4.94 16.90
CA PRO A 65 26.42 6.32 16.46
C PRO A 65 27.77 7.01 16.66
N ALA A 66 28.49 6.65 17.74
CA ALA A 66 29.80 7.20 18.07
C ALA A 66 30.93 6.75 17.11
N ASP A 67 30.71 5.67 16.35
CA ASP A 67 31.70 5.15 15.39
C ASP A 67 31.67 5.90 14.06
N PHE A 68 30.72 6.82 13.86
CA PHE A 68 30.58 7.58 12.63
C PHE A 68 31.02 9.02 12.81
N ASN A 69 31.95 9.47 11.95
CA ASN A 69 32.32 10.87 11.82
C ASN A 69 31.70 11.46 10.55
N VAL A 70 30.71 12.31 10.69
CA VAL A 70 29.96 12.90 9.56
C VAL A 70 30.32 14.38 9.41
N ARG A 71 30.60 14.80 8.17
CA ARG A 71 30.81 16.19 7.81
C ARG A 71 29.89 16.58 6.66
N ILE A 72 29.25 17.74 6.79
CA ILE A 72 28.49 18.40 5.72
C ILE A 72 29.20 19.69 5.36
N ASP A 73 29.56 19.85 4.10
CA ASP A 73 30.39 20.98 3.60
C ASP A 73 31.64 21.24 4.45
N GLY A 74 32.33 20.15 4.81
CA GLY A 74 33.51 20.17 5.65
C GLY A 74 33.27 20.38 7.15
N ASN A 75 32.06 20.75 7.57
CA ASN A 75 31.73 20.99 8.98
C ASN A 75 31.21 19.70 9.64
N GLN A 76 31.76 19.37 10.80
CA GLN A 76 31.35 18.19 11.54
C GLN A 76 29.91 18.31 12.03
N ARG A 77 29.16 17.19 11.97
CA ARG A 77 27.80 17.08 12.46
C ARG A 77 27.72 15.94 13.48
N LYS A 78 26.83 16.09 14.46
CA LYS A 78 26.58 15.07 15.47
C LYS A 78 25.69 13.97 14.87
N VAL A 79 26.10 12.72 15.02
CA VAL A 79 25.27 11.55 14.71
C VAL A 79 24.38 11.26 15.92
N VAL A 80 23.08 11.28 15.71
CA VAL A 80 22.06 11.10 16.75
C VAL A 80 21.62 9.64 16.81
N THR A 81 21.45 9.01 15.64
CA THR A 81 21.06 7.61 15.52
C THR A 81 21.90 6.90 14.46
N ALA A 82 22.14 5.62 14.65
CA ALA A 82 22.69 4.73 13.62
C ALA A 82 22.01 3.38 13.79
N GLU A 83 21.17 3.03 12.83
CA GLU A 83 20.40 1.79 12.85
C GLU A 83 20.84 0.90 11.68
N TRP A 84 21.19 -0.34 11.99
CA TRP A 84 21.47 -1.33 10.97
C TRP A 84 20.17 -1.86 10.37
N VAL A 85 19.98 -1.67 9.09
CA VAL A 85 18.82 -2.15 8.33
C VAL A 85 19.26 -3.37 7.50
N PRO A 86 18.95 -4.60 7.94
CA PRO A 86 19.21 -5.79 7.14
C PRO A 86 18.27 -5.84 5.93
N LEU A 87 18.81 -6.14 4.76
CA LEU A 87 18.05 -6.29 3.51
C LEU A 87 17.91 -7.76 3.09
N THR A 88 18.59 -8.67 3.79
CA THR A 88 18.45 -10.12 3.60
C THR A 88 17.41 -10.67 4.55
N THR A 89 16.57 -11.59 4.06
CA THR A 89 15.61 -12.32 4.89
C THR A 89 16.35 -13.12 5.97
N PRO A 90 15.87 -13.13 7.24
CA PRO A 90 16.43 -14.02 8.27
C PRO A 90 16.42 -15.48 7.82
N PRO A 91 17.32 -16.34 8.33
CA PRO A 91 17.30 -17.76 8.05
C PRO A 91 15.93 -18.38 8.33
N ALA A 92 15.59 -19.42 7.59
CA ALA A 92 14.27 -20.07 7.54
C ALA A 92 13.67 -20.55 8.87
N ASP A 93 14.41 -20.58 9.99
CA ASP A 93 13.93 -21.02 11.29
C ASP A 93 12.93 -20.07 11.99
N THR A 94 12.75 -18.85 11.46
CA THR A 94 11.77 -17.87 11.95
C THR A 94 10.74 -17.45 10.89
N ALA A 95 10.76 -18.04 9.70
CA ALA A 95 9.81 -17.72 8.65
C ALA A 95 8.42 -18.27 9.02
N ALA A 96 7.42 -17.39 9.06
CA ALA A 96 6.01 -17.80 9.08
C ALA A 96 5.76 -18.78 7.93
N ALA A 97 4.96 -19.82 8.20
CA ALA A 97 4.63 -20.83 7.19
C ALA A 97 4.09 -20.15 5.92
N ALA A 98 4.59 -20.60 4.75
CA ALA A 98 4.08 -20.09 3.48
C ALA A 98 2.55 -20.23 3.42
N PRO A 99 1.84 -19.23 2.88
CA PRO A 99 0.40 -19.34 2.71
C PRO A 99 0.07 -20.55 1.83
N PRO A 100 -1.08 -21.22 2.04
CA PRO A 100 -1.52 -22.31 1.17
C PRO A 100 -1.73 -21.85 -0.27
N GLU A 101 -1.85 -22.81 -1.17
CA GLU A 101 -2.14 -22.57 -2.58
C GLU A 101 -3.43 -21.75 -2.75
N GLY A 102 -3.39 -20.75 -3.63
CA GLY A 102 -4.51 -19.85 -3.89
C GLY A 102 -4.66 -18.68 -2.89
N TYR A 103 -3.71 -18.52 -1.95
CA TYR A 103 -3.68 -17.39 -1.02
C TYR A 103 -2.33 -16.65 -1.11
N SER A 104 -2.35 -15.36 -0.85
CA SER A 104 -1.12 -14.55 -0.75
C SER A 104 -1.18 -13.67 0.49
N SER A 105 -0.02 -13.44 1.12
CA SER A 105 0.12 -12.59 2.30
C SER A 105 1.36 -11.72 2.18
N ASN A 106 1.33 -10.53 2.78
CA ASN A 106 2.50 -9.68 2.92
C ASN A 106 3.22 -9.83 4.27
N GLU A 107 2.75 -10.70 5.14
CA GLU A 107 3.32 -10.87 6.50
C GLU A 107 4.78 -11.38 6.46
N THR A 108 5.11 -12.17 5.44
CA THR A 108 6.47 -12.69 5.20
C THR A 108 7.25 -11.93 4.13
N SER A 109 6.67 -10.90 3.53
CA SER A 109 7.21 -10.20 2.35
C SER A 109 7.83 -8.84 2.68
N SER A 110 8.16 -8.58 3.95
CA SER A 110 8.77 -7.32 4.36
C SER A 110 10.21 -7.21 3.91
N GLY A 111 10.57 -6.06 3.37
CA GLY A 111 11.90 -5.81 2.83
C GLY A 111 11.99 -6.18 1.36
N GLY A 112 13.20 -6.25 0.87
CA GLY A 112 13.49 -6.49 -0.53
C GLY A 112 14.30 -5.34 -1.12
N ARG A 113 15.16 -5.67 -2.07
CA ARG A 113 16.04 -4.72 -2.74
C ARG A 113 15.51 -4.44 -4.14
N LEU A 114 15.66 -3.20 -4.59
CA LEU A 114 15.46 -2.83 -5.98
C LEU A 114 16.82 -2.84 -6.68
N ILE A 115 17.00 -3.77 -7.61
CA ILE A 115 18.25 -3.97 -8.32
C ILE A 115 18.02 -3.74 -9.81
N VAL A 116 18.81 -2.87 -10.41
CA VAL A 116 18.80 -2.60 -11.85
C VAL A 116 20.09 -3.14 -12.46
N ILE A 117 20.00 -4.07 -13.40
CA ILE A 117 21.12 -4.50 -14.23
C ILE A 117 21.07 -3.67 -15.51
N ALA A 118 21.94 -2.69 -15.62
CA ALA A 118 22.06 -1.83 -16.79
C ALA A 118 23.22 -2.31 -17.67
N VAL A 119 23.01 -2.47 -18.98
CA VAL A 119 24.03 -2.94 -19.92
C VAL A 119 24.24 -1.90 -21.01
N ASP A 120 25.45 -1.37 -21.08
CA ASP A 120 25.87 -0.34 -22.04
C ASP A 120 26.27 -0.97 -23.37
N GLU A 121 25.30 -1.58 -24.07
CA GLU A 121 25.54 -2.36 -25.30
C GLU A 121 26.28 -1.56 -26.40
N PRO A 122 26.06 -0.24 -26.60
CA PRO A 122 26.84 0.54 -27.59
C PRO A 122 28.32 0.59 -27.31
N ASN A 123 28.74 0.51 -26.06
CA ASN A 123 30.15 0.48 -25.66
C ASN A 123 30.70 -0.93 -25.40
N ILE A 124 29.90 -1.96 -25.61
CA ILE A 124 30.34 -3.36 -25.46
C ILE A 124 30.47 -3.99 -26.85
N ARG A 125 31.62 -4.57 -27.13
CA ARG A 125 31.88 -5.33 -28.39
C ARG A 125 30.90 -6.49 -28.52
N ALA A 126 30.56 -6.84 -29.76
CA ALA A 126 29.68 -7.96 -30.05
C ALA A 126 30.15 -9.24 -29.37
N GLY A 127 29.25 -9.86 -28.59
CA GLY A 127 29.57 -11.05 -27.77
C GLY A 127 30.20 -10.73 -26.40
N GLY A 128 30.63 -9.50 -26.14
CA GLY A 128 31.25 -9.11 -24.86
C GLY A 128 30.33 -9.28 -23.64
N ALA A 129 29.05 -8.97 -23.78
CA ALA A 129 28.06 -9.12 -22.71
C ALA A 129 27.77 -10.61 -22.36
N MET A 130 27.94 -11.53 -23.30
CA MET A 130 27.68 -12.97 -23.09
C MET A 130 28.61 -13.58 -22.03
N ALA A 131 29.84 -13.10 -21.92
CA ALA A 131 30.82 -13.59 -20.96
C ALA A 131 30.33 -13.45 -19.50
N ILE A 132 29.54 -12.42 -19.22
CA ILE A 132 29.04 -12.12 -17.86
C ILE A 132 27.60 -12.60 -17.62
N ALA A 133 26.88 -12.94 -18.68
CA ALA A 133 25.46 -13.32 -18.57
C ALA A 133 25.24 -14.53 -17.64
N LYS A 134 26.15 -15.51 -17.65
CA LYS A 134 26.08 -16.68 -16.76
C LYS A 134 26.20 -16.27 -15.29
N ALA A 135 27.14 -15.40 -14.95
CA ALA A 135 27.34 -14.93 -13.59
C ALA A 135 26.17 -14.04 -13.13
N ALA A 136 25.64 -13.20 -14.01
CA ALA A 136 24.45 -12.39 -13.74
C ALA A 136 23.23 -13.28 -13.49
N ASN A 137 23.05 -14.36 -14.23
CA ASN A 137 21.96 -15.32 -14.00
C ASN A 137 22.11 -16.03 -12.65
N LEU A 138 23.30 -16.48 -12.28
CA LEU A 138 23.55 -17.07 -10.96
C LEU A 138 23.30 -16.08 -9.81
N PHE A 139 23.63 -14.80 -10.00
CA PHE A 139 23.30 -13.75 -9.04
C PHE A 139 21.79 -13.59 -8.89
N VAL A 140 21.04 -13.54 -10.01
CA VAL A 140 19.58 -13.42 -10.00
C VAL A 140 18.92 -14.61 -9.28
N ASP A 141 19.44 -15.84 -9.45
CA ASP A 141 18.91 -17.04 -8.79
C ASP A 141 19.11 -17.04 -7.26
N ARG A 142 20.15 -16.36 -6.76
CA ARG A 142 20.43 -16.27 -5.31
C ARG A 142 19.69 -15.16 -4.58
N LEU A 143 19.06 -14.24 -5.31
CA LEU A 143 18.33 -13.12 -4.70
C LEU A 143 17.12 -13.59 -3.91
N SER A 144 16.82 -12.88 -2.82
CA SER A 144 15.63 -13.13 -2.00
C SER A 144 14.33 -13.04 -2.84
N PRO A 145 13.31 -13.84 -2.56
CA PRO A 145 11.99 -13.73 -3.22
C PRO A 145 11.38 -12.32 -3.13
N ALA A 146 11.72 -11.56 -2.08
CA ALA A 146 11.28 -10.17 -1.92
C ALA A 146 12.01 -9.18 -2.85
N ASP A 147 13.21 -9.52 -3.36
CA ASP A 147 13.97 -8.64 -4.24
C ASP A 147 13.29 -8.49 -5.61
N ARG A 148 13.36 -7.29 -6.16
CA ARG A 148 12.84 -6.97 -7.50
C ARG A 148 13.99 -6.55 -8.40
N VAL A 149 14.06 -7.16 -9.57
CA VAL A 149 15.11 -6.90 -10.56
C VAL A 149 14.50 -6.27 -11.81
N ALA A 150 15.09 -5.18 -12.26
CA ALA A 150 14.87 -4.61 -13.59
C ALA A 150 16.13 -4.79 -14.45
N VAL A 151 15.97 -4.91 -15.74
CA VAL A 151 17.06 -4.94 -16.71
C VAL A 151 16.86 -3.80 -17.69
N ALA A 152 17.92 -3.05 -17.99
CA ALA A 152 17.90 -1.95 -18.93
C ALA A 152 19.09 -2.05 -19.90
N GLY A 153 18.88 -2.46 -21.13
CA GLY A 153 19.86 -2.33 -22.19
C GLY A 153 19.89 -0.89 -22.73
N PHE A 154 21.06 -0.37 -23.05
CA PHE A 154 21.22 0.90 -23.77
C PHE A 154 21.36 0.59 -25.27
N GLY A 155 20.97 1.52 -26.12
CA GLY A 155 21.04 1.33 -27.57
C GLY A 155 19.68 1.12 -28.24
N VAL A 156 19.70 1.07 -29.56
CA VAL A 156 18.47 0.95 -30.36
C VAL A 156 17.91 -0.47 -30.27
N GLY A 157 16.66 -0.61 -29.81
CA GLY A 157 16.01 -1.91 -29.68
C GLY A 157 16.57 -2.79 -28.55
N ALA A 158 17.35 -2.21 -27.62
CA ALA A 158 17.93 -2.96 -26.52
C ALA A 158 16.86 -3.62 -25.63
N PRO A 159 17.09 -4.85 -25.16
CA PRO A 159 16.13 -5.53 -24.31
C PRO A 159 16.00 -4.86 -22.95
N ALA A 160 14.77 -4.79 -22.44
CA ALA A 160 14.50 -4.21 -21.13
C ALA A 160 13.38 -4.95 -20.40
N THR A 161 13.32 -4.81 -19.07
CA THR A 161 12.19 -5.24 -18.23
C THR A 161 12.00 -4.26 -17.08
N VAL A 162 10.77 -4.12 -16.64
CA VAL A 162 10.45 -3.41 -15.40
C VAL A 162 10.86 -4.23 -14.18
N PHE A 163 10.85 -3.64 -13.00
CA PHE A 163 11.08 -4.37 -11.75
C PHE A 163 10.12 -5.55 -11.60
N THR A 164 10.66 -6.73 -11.42
CA THR A 164 9.89 -7.98 -11.31
C THR A 164 10.54 -8.97 -10.35
N ALA A 165 9.73 -9.84 -9.74
CA ALA A 165 10.19 -11.03 -9.01
C ALA A 165 10.38 -12.24 -9.95
N ASP A 166 9.89 -12.21 -11.18
CA ASP A 166 10.00 -13.28 -12.17
C ASP A 166 11.45 -13.40 -12.65
N ARG A 167 12.20 -14.31 -12.00
CA ARG A 167 13.62 -14.57 -12.29
C ARG A 167 13.83 -15.09 -13.71
N GLU A 168 12.95 -15.93 -14.19
CA GLU A 168 13.06 -16.50 -15.54
C GLU A 168 12.89 -15.43 -16.62
N ARG A 169 11.98 -14.47 -16.41
CA ARG A 169 11.83 -13.31 -17.28
C ARG A 169 13.11 -12.47 -17.32
N VAL A 170 13.71 -12.19 -16.16
CA VAL A 170 14.97 -11.45 -16.05
C VAL A 170 16.07 -12.16 -16.81
N LYS A 171 16.25 -13.46 -16.58
CA LYS A 171 17.30 -14.28 -17.24
C LYS A 171 17.12 -14.32 -18.77
N ARG A 172 15.89 -14.46 -19.26
CA ARG A 172 15.60 -14.40 -20.72
C ARG A 172 15.99 -13.05 -21.33
N VAL A 173 15.83 -11.94 -20.60
CA VAL A 173 16.22 -10.62 -21.09
C VAL A 173 17.73 -10.46 -21.09
N ILE A 174 18.41 -10.86 -20.01
CA ILE A 174 19.89 -10.87 -19.93
C ILE A 174 20.51 -11.67 -21.07
N ALA A 175 19.96 -12.84 -21.39
CA ALA A 175 20.47 -13.72 -22.45
C ALA A 175 20.41 -13.10 -23.87
N ARG A 176 19.60 -12.03 -24.08
CA ARG A 176 19.51 -11.33 -25.37
C ARG A 176 20.48 -10.16 -25.50
N MET A 177 21.22 -9.83 -24.44
CA MET A 177 22.20 -8.75 -24.45
C MET A 177 23.54 -9.26 -25.00
N VAL A 178 23.96 -8.70 -26.11
CA VAL A 178 25.14 -9.22 -26.84
C VAL A 178 26.25 -8.20 -27.04
N GLY A 179 25.97 -6.91 -26.85
CA GLY A 179 26.85 -5.82 -27.23
C GLY A 179 26.63 -5.35 -28.67
N GLN A 180 26.68 -4.07 -28.90
CA GLN A 180 26.32 -3.41 -30.18
C GLN A 180 27.45 -2.51 -30.71
N LYS A 181 28.62 -2.52 -30.06
CA LYS A 181 29.75 -1.69 -30.51
C LYS A 181 30.20 -2.08 -31.89
N HIS A 182 30.15 -1.10 -32.79
CA HIS A 182 30.65 -1.31 -34.15
C HIS A 182 32.19 -1.48 -34.18
N PRO A 183 32.72 -2.40 -34.97
CA PRO A 183 34.17 -2.65 -35.04
C PRO A 183 34.93 -1.61 -35.87
N GLY A 184 34.27 -0.63 -36.48
CA GLY A 184 34.89 0.30 -37.42
C GLY A 184 34.85 1.75 -36.96
N ARG A 185 35.89 2.48 -37.32
CA ARG A 185 35.92 3.93 -37.19
C ARG A 185 35.04 4.61 -38.24
N MET A 186 34.46 5.76 -37.92
CA MET A 186 33.67 6.57 -38.87
C MET A 186 34.51 6.92 -40.11
N LEU A 187 35.80 7.16 -39.91
CA LEU A 187 36.78 7.35 -40.99
C LEU A 187 38.04 6.57 -40.67
N ASP A 188 38.39 5.56 -41.49
CA ASP A 188 39.61 4.77 -41.35
C ASP A 188 40.42 4.93 -42.66
N LEU A 189 41.47 5.71 -42.61
CA LEU A 189 42.37 6.00 -43.73
C LEU A 189 43.64 5.15 -43.65
N GLY A 190 43.73 4.25 -42.67
CA GLY A 190 44.83 3.34 -42.56
C GLY A 190 45.91 3.73 -41.57
N HIS A 191 45.78 4.82 -40.83
CA HIS A 191 46.76 5.27 -39.82
C HIS A 191 46.45 4.61 -38.47
N ASN A 192 47.51 4.29 -37.72
CA ASN A 192 47.36 3.68 -36.40
C ASN A 192 47.42 4.74 -35.30
N ILE A 193 46.29 5.41 -35.04
CA ILE A 193 46.16 6.49 -34.04
C ILE A 193 45.49 5.91 -32.79
N ALA A 194 46.13 6.08 -31.62
CA ALA A 194 45.55 5.73 -30.35
C ALA A 194 44.43 6.71 -29.98
N LEU A 195 43.48 6.25 -29.17
CA LEU A 195 42.33 7.08 -28.73
C LEU A 195 42.81 8.31 -27.92
N VAL A 196 43.74 8.12 -27.02
CA VAL A 196 44.34 9.22 -26.23
C VAL A 196 45.09 10.22 -27.12
N GLU A 197 45.75 9.74 -28.19
CA GLU A 197 46.44 10.59 -29.19
C GLU A 197 45.42 11.39 -29.99
N ALA A 198 44.34 10.81 -30.45
CA ALA A 198 43.27 11.46 -31.18
C ALA A 198 42.63 12.60 -30.36
N GLN A 199 42.39 12.37 -29.07
CA GLN A 199 41.89 13.43 -28.19
C GLN A 199 42.92 14.54 -27.93
N ALA A 200 44.18 14.19 -27.77
CA ALA A 200 45.24 15.20 -27.62
C ALA A 200 45.37 16.08 -28.86
N ILE A 201 45.33 15.47 -30.04
CA ILE A 201 45.35 16.19 -31.32
C ILE A 201 44.14 17.10 -31.48
N GLU A 202 42.91 16.62 -31.12
CA GLU A 202 41.71 17.46 -31.14
C GLU A 202 41.81 18.66 -30.21
N ARG A 203 42.46 18.50 -29.05
CA ARG A 203 42.73 19.58 -28.09
C ARG A 203 43.85 20.53 -28.52
N GLY A 204 44.50 20.25 -29.64
CA GLY A 204 45.57 21.07 -30.22
C GLY A 204 46.96 20.78 -29.66
N ASP A 205 47.18 19.57 -29.05
CA ASP A 205 48.51 19.16 -28.59
C ASP A 205 49.46 18.90 -29.77
N GLN A 206 50.35 19.89 -30.05
CA GLN A 206 51.29 19.85 -31.14
C GLN A 206 52.38 18.82 -30.94
N VAL A 207 52.73 18.44 -29.70
CA VAL A 207 53.78 17.45 -29.40
C VAL A 207 53.26 16.02 -29.77
N THR A 208 52.05 15.69 -29.31
CA THR A 208 51.40 14.44 -29.67
C THR A 208 51.17 14.39 -31.18
N TYR A 209 50.67 15.47 -31.81
CA TYR A 209 50.46 15.52 -33.27
C TYR A 209 51.77 15.25 -34.03
N ALA A 210 52.86 15.92 -33.67
CA ALA A 210 54.17 15.69 -34.29
C ALA A 210 54.66 14.25 -34.11
N THR A 211 54.44 13.65 -32.94
CA THR A 211 54.82 12.25 -32.63
C THR A 211 54.05 11.30 -33.53
N VAL A 212 52.75 11.47 -33.67
CA VAL A 212 51.89 10.65 -34.56
C VAL A 212 52.31 10.79 -36.01
N LEU A 213 52.56 12.03 -36.48
CA LEU A 213 53.01 12.29 -37.84
C LEU A 213 54.36 11.63 -38.14
N ASN A 214 55.34 11.70 -37.25
CA ASN A 214 56.65 11.02 -37.43
C ASN A 214 56.49 9.50 -37.52
N ARG A 215 55.52 8.95 -36.88
CA ARG A 215 55.26 7.48 -36.92
C ARG A 215 54.48 7.08 -38.16
N GLU A 216 53.37 7.80 -38.48
CA GLU A 216 52.46 7.41 -39.53
C GLU A 216 52.82 7.99 -40.90
N CYS A 217 53.48 9.11 -40.96
CA CYS A 217 53.91 9.86 -42.15
C CYS A 217 55.38 10.08 -42.16
N PRO A 218 56.23 9.03 -42.18
CA PRO A 218 57.68 9.21 -42.12
C PRO A 218 58.18 9.98 -43.36
N PRO A 219 58.95 11.07 -43.16
CA PRO A 219 59.43 11.88 -44.32
C PRO A 219 60.31 11.13 -45.29
N ALA A 220 60.97 10.08 -44.81
CA ALA A 220 61.85 9.25 -45.62
C ALA A 220 61.09 8.41 -46.62
N GLY A 221 61.12 8.72 -47.91
CA GLY A 221 60.44 7.97 -48.98
C GLY A 221 59.15 8.57 -49.45
N MET A 222 58.68 9.69 -48.87
CA MET A 222 57.48 10.40 -49.36
C MET A 222 57.87 11.64 -50.15
N SER A 223 57.09 11.93 -51.23
CA SER A 223 57.19 13.22 -51.86
C SER A 223 56.57 14.31 -51.01
N PRO A 224 56.93 15.62 -51.19
CA PRO A 224 56.33 16.70 -50.39
C PRO A 224 54.79 16.74 -50.47
N MET A 225 54.24 16.42 -51.65
CA MET A 225 52.78 16.33 -51.84
C MET A 225 52.13 15.13 -51.10
N ALA A 226 52.80 13.95 -51.16
CA ALA A 226 52.37 12.76 -50.47
C ALA A 226 52.40 12.95 -48.90
N LEU A 227 53.43 13.66 -48.38
CA LEU A 227 53.55 13.98 -47.00
C LEU A 227 52.45 14.95 -46.53
N GLU A 228 52.08 15.93 -47.35
CA GLU A 228 51.00 16.86 -47.01
C GLU A 228 49.64 16.13 -47.04
N VAL A 229 49.38 15.26 -47.99
CA VAL A 229 48.17 14.43 -48.02
C VAL A 229 48.08 13.52 -46.79
N CYS A 230 49.19 12.84 -46.40
CA CYS A 230 49.27 12.03 -45.24
C CYS A 230 48.95 12.80 -43.94
N ARG A 231 49.49 14.00 -43.78
CA ARG A 231 49.20 14.91 -42.65
C ARG A 231 47.72 15.25 -42.55
N GLN A 232 47.11 15.64 -43.65
CA GLN A 232 45.67 15.92 -43.70
C GLN A 232 44.84 14.70 -43.37
N GLN A 233 45.22 13.51 -43.86
CA GLN A 233 44.56 12.26 -43.51
C GLN A 233 44.68 11.89 -42.05
N VAL A 234 45.86 12.00 -41.41
CA VAL A 234 46.07 11.77 -39.98
C VAL A 234 45.23 12.74 -39.16
N GLU A 235 45.19 14.02 -39.52
CA GLU A 235 44.36 14.99 -38.81
C GLU A 235 42.87 14.72 -38.92
N MET A 236 42.38 14.38 -40.11
CA MET A 236 40.97 14.00 -40.35
C MET A 236 40.60 12.73 -39.58
N GLU A 237 41.46 11.71 -39.62
CA GLU A 237 41.23 10.45 -38.93
C GLU A 237 41.26 10.62 -37.41
N ALA A 238 42.18 11.39 -36.85
CA ALA A 238 42.24 11.70 -35.44
C ALA A 238 41.00 12.46 -34.97
N LYS A 239 40.55 13.48 -35.72
CA LYS A 239 39.30 14.21 -35.42
C LYS A 239 38.08 13.31 -35.50
N SER A 240 38.00 12.44 -36.51
CA SER A 240 36.91 11.47 -36.66
C SER A 240 36.84 10.52 -35.47
N LEU A 241 38.00 9.96 -35.04
CA LEU A 241 38.05 9.07 -33.90
C LEU A 241 37.66 9.79 -32.59
N ALA A 242 38.17 11.00 -32.37
CA ALA A 242 37.84 11.80 -31.18
C ALA A 242 36.34 12.13 -31.14
N GLN A 243 35.72 12.44 -32.28
CA GLN A 243 34.29 12.70 -32.41
C GLN A 243 33.46 11.45 -32.15
N GLU A 244 33.82 10.29 -32.68
CA GLU A 244 33.15 8.99 -32.46
C GLU A 244 33.12 8.66 -30.96
N VAL A 245 34.26 8.75 -30.28
CA VAL A 245 34.39 8.52 -28.84
C VAL A 245 33.52 9.45 -28.01
N ARG A 246 33.43 10.72 -28.43
CA ARG A 246 32.56 11.71 -27.75
C ARG A 246 31.08 11.35 -27.91
N ILE A 247 30.67 10.97 -29.11
CA ILE A 247 29.27 10.55 -29.39
C ILE A 247 28.91 9.35 -28.52
N ASP A 248 29.78 8.33 -28.45
CA ASP A 248 29.57 7.14 -27.62
C ASP A 248 29.40 7.49 -26.16
N ALA A 249 30.26 8.40 -25.63
CA ALA A 249 30.18 8.85 -24.25
C ALA A 249 28.91 9.65 -23.95
N ASP A 250 28.55 10.60 -24.82
CA ASP A 250 27.36 11.43 -24.71
C ASP A 250 26.07 10.56 -24.74
N GLN A 251 26.05 9.53 -25.58
CA GLN A 251 24.94 8.58 -25.64
C GLN A 251 24.78 7.80 -24.35
N THR A 252 25.88 7.28 -23.80
CA THR A 252 25.87 6.55 -22.51
C THR A 252 25.41 7.46 -21.37
N ILE A 253 25.92 8.69 -21.30
CA ILE A 253 25.52 9.69 -20.28
C ILE A 253 24.04 10.03 -20.41
N SER A 254 23.53 10.20 -21.65
CA SER A 254 22.10 10.46 -21.90
C SER A 254 21.23 9.28 -21.43
N ASN A 255 21.58 8.06 -21.81
CA ASN A 255 20.87 6.84 -21.40
C ASN A 255 20.84 6.69 -19.86
N LEU A 256 21.97 6.93 -19.21
CA LEU A 256 22.07 6.91 -17.74
C LEU A 256 21.21 7.99 -17.09
N ARG A 257 21.19 9.20 -17.65
CA ARG A 257 20.34 10.30 -17.17
C ARG A 257 18.87 9.94 -17.27
N ASP A 258 18.41 9.42 -18.41
CA ASP A 258 17.02 9.05 -18.62
C ASP A 258 16.61 7.90 -17.70
N LEU A 259 17.49 6.90 -17.50
CA LEU A 259 17.25 5.82 -16.55
C LEU A 259 17.14 6.34 -15.11
N LEU A 260 18.07 7.21 -14.67
CA LEU A 260 18.05 7.79 -13.32
C LEU A 260 16.82 8.69 -13.09
N LEU A 261 16.39 9.48 -14.10
CA LEU A 261 15.15 10.25 -14.05
C LEU A 261 13.93 9.35 -13.93
N GLY A 262 13.89 8.23 -14.66
CA GLY A 262 12.84 7.22 -14.49
C GLY A 262 12.83 6.61 -13.08
N LEU A 263 14.01 6.28 -12.55
CA LEU A 263 14.17 5.70 -11.22
C LEU A 263 13.87 6.70 -10.09
N SER A 264 13.99 8.00 -10.31
CA SER A 264 13.70 9.02 -9.30
C SER A 264 12.22 9.06 -8.88
N ARG A 265 11.32 8.56 -9.73
CA ARG A 265 9.89 8.44 -9.44
C ARG A 265 9.57 7.37 -8.39
N ILE A 266 10.50 6.48 -8.09
CA ILE A 266 10.35 5.41 -7.11
C ILE A 266 11.03 5.85 -5.81
N ASP A 267 10.26 6.10 -4.75
CA ASP A 267 10.75 6.56 -3.45
C ASP A 267 11.25 5.38 -2.59
N ALA A 268 12.33 4.74 -3.03
CA ALA A 268 12.98 3.65 -2.30
C ALA A 268 14.48 3.60 -2.67
N PRO A 269 15.37 3.08 -1.81
CA PRO A 269 16.76 2.82 -2.15
C PRO A 269 16.88 1.81 -3.31
N LYS A 270 17.74 2.10 -4.28
CA LYS A 270 17.99 1.25 -5.44
C LYS A 270 19.48 1.01 -5.63
N THR A 271 19.79 -0.14 -6.20
CA THR A 271 21.16 -0.46 -6.63
C THR A 271 21.16 -0.69 -8.13
N MET A 272 22.00 0.04 -8.85
CA MET A 272 22.26 -0.17 -10.27
C MET A 272 23.61 -0.88 -10.42
N ILE A 273 23.64 -1.93 -11.20
CA ILE A 273 24.84 -2.63 -11.63
C ILE A 273 25.02 -2.31 -13.12
N LEU A 274 25.92 -1.37 -13.43
CA LEU A 274 26.21 -0.97 -14.79
C LEU A 274 27.35 -1.83 -15.38
N ILE A 275 27.07 -2.50 -16.46
CA ILE A 275 28.02 -3.35 -17.21
C ILE A 275 28.44 -2.61 -18.47
N SER A 276 29.75 -2.32 -18.63
CA SER A 276 30.28 -1.57 -19.78
C SER A 276 31.77 -1.94 -20.02
N GLU A 277 32.28 -1.76 -21.22
CA GLU A 277 33.74 -1.75 -21.51
C GLU A 277 34.39 -0.40 -21.19
N GLY A 278 33.57 0.59 -20.80
CA GLY A 278 34.02 1.93 -20.46
C GLY A 278 33.79 2.96 -21.55
N PHE A 279 33.80 4.19 -21.17
CA PHE A 279 33.65 5.36 -22.04
C PHE A 279 34.61 6.47 -21.63
N VAL A 280 34.97 7.31 -22.57
CA VAL A 280 35.94 8.39 -22.35
C VAL A 280 35.19 9.71 -22.16
N LEU A 281 35.43 10.36 -21.05
CA LEU A 281 34.77 11.63 -20.73
C LEU A 281 35.39 12.80 -21.49
N SER A 282 34.55 13.66 -22.03
CA SER A 282 34.92 14.97 -22.55
C SER A 282 34.88 16.08 -21.48
N ASP A 283 33.99 15.95 -20.49
CA ASP A 283 33.79 16.89 -19.37
C ASP A 283 33.34 16.15 -18.10
N GLU A 284 34.12 16.31 -17.01
CA GLU A 284 33.80 15.74 -15.71
C GLU A 284 32.51 16.31 -15.09
N ALA A 285 32.10 17.53 -15.47
CA ALA A 285 30.86 18.13 -14.97
C ALA A 285 29.62 17.28 -15.25
N MET A 286 29.61 16.55 -16.37
CA MET A 286 28.53 15.64 -16.72
C MET A 286 28.35 14.51 -15.70
N ILE A 287 29.43 14.01 -15.11
CA ILE A 287 29.40 12.97 -14.07
C ILE A 287 28.89 13.53 -12.74
N ILE A 288 29.21 14.78 -12.40
CA ILE A 288 28.69 15.44 -11.20
C ILE A 288 27.17 15.55 -11.28
N ASP A 289 26.64 15.91 -12.46
CA ASP A 289 25.19 15.96 -12.70
C ASP A 289 24.55 14.57 -12.56
N LEU A 290 25.15 13.52 -13.13
CA LEU A 290 24.68 12.15 -12.94
C LEU A 290 24.73 11.70 -11.48
N GLY A 291 25.77 12.08 -10.72
CA GLY A 291 25.87 11.85 -9.29
C GLY A 291 24.72 12.50 -8.51
N THR A 292 24.35 13.73 -8.88
CA THR A 292 23.22 14.47 -8.29
C THR A 292 21.89 13.75 -8.61
N LEU A 293 21.67 13.35 -9.85
CA LEU A 293 20.49 12.57 -10.25
C LEU A 293 20.43 11.21 -9.55
N ALA A 294 21.56 10.51 -9.42
CA ALA A 294 21.63 9.26 -8.67
C ALA A 294 21.26 9.45 -7.20
N ALA A 295 21.68 10.57 -6.59
CA ALA A 295 21.28 10.94 -5.23
C ALA A 295 19.78 11.21 -5.12
N GLN A 296 19.20 11.98 -6.03
CA GLN A 296 17.75 12.23 -6.09
C GLN A 296 16.96 10.94 -6.29
N ALA A 297 17.46 10.07 -7.19
CA ALA A 297 16.87 8.74 -7.43
C ALA A 297 17.14 7.73 -6.30
N ARG A 298 17.84 8.08 -5.22
CA ARG A 298 18.27 7.16 -4.16
C ARG A 298 18.93 5.90 -4.72
N THR A 299 19.75 6.05 -5.78
CA THR A 299 20.37 4.95 -6.51
C THR A 299 21.88 4.92 -6.29
N SER A 300 22.42 3.77 -5.86
CA SER A 300 23.86 3.48 -5.83
C SER A 300 24.27 2.81 -7.12
N VAL A 301 25.39 3.23 -7.73
CA VAL A 301 25.81 2.70 -9.04
C VAL A 301 27.13 1.93 -8.90
N TYR A 302 27.05 0.61 -8.96
CA TYR A 302 28.20 -0.28 -9.10
C TYR A 302 28.55 -0.42 -10.57
N THR A 303 29.78 -0.19 -10.96
CA THR A 303 30.23 -0.33 -12.35
C THR A 303 31.06 -1.59 -12.52
N LEU A 304 30.67 -2.45 -13.45
CA LEU A 304 31.38 -3.66 -13.85
C LEU A 304 32.04 -3.40 -15.21
N LYS A 305 33.34 -3.11 -15.19
CA LYS A 305 34.11 -2.96 -16.40
C LYS A 305 34.47 -4.31 -17.00
N LEU A 306 34.06 -4.57 -18.21
CA LEU A 306 34.47 -5.73 -18.98
C LEU A 306 35.91 -5.51 -19.52
N ASP A 307 36.83 -6.35 -19.12
CA ASP A 307 38.21 -6.32 -19.63
C ASP A 307 38.53 -7.62 -20.38
N ASN A 308 38.24 -7.60 -21.68
CA ASN A 308 38.37 -8.77 -22.55
C ASN A 308 39.62 -8.62 -23.42
N ALA A 309 40.78 -8.93 -22.88
CA ALA A 309 42.05 -8.88 -23.59
C ALA A 309 42.08 -9.75 -24.88
N LEU A 310 41.26 -10.82 -24.93
CA LEU A 310 41.16 -11.69 -26.11
C LEU A 310 40.57 -11.00 -27.34
N PHE A 311 39.66 -10.02 -27.16
CA PHE A 311 39.10 -9.29 -28.30
C PHE A 311 40.06 -8.24 -28.85
N GLU A 312 41.04 -7.77 -28.08
CA GLU A 312 42.08 -6.87 -28.58
C GLU A 312 43.05 -7.55 -29.53
N ILE A 313 43.23 -8.88 -29.42
CA ILE A 313 44.08 -9.69 -30.31
C ILE A 313 43.41 -9.92 -31.66
N THR A 314 42.07 -9.89 -31.71
CA THR A 314 41.27 -10.10 -32.93
C THR A 314 41.01 -8.83 -33.70
N ASP A 315 41.30 -7.63 -33.16
CA ASP A 315 41.19 -6.37 -33.88
C ASP A 315 42.20 -6.35 -35.02
N ALA A 316 41.77 -5.87 -36.19
CA ALA A 316 42.57 -5.86 -37.44
C ALA A 316 43.87 -5.07 -37.32
N ARG A 317 44.03 -4.27 -36.23
CA ARG A 317 45.21 -3.48 -35.91
C ARG A 317 45.51 -3.58 -34.41
N MET A 318 46.75 -3.87 -34.06
CA MET A 318 47.21 -3.79 -32.69
C MET A 318 47.19 -2.33 -32.20
N PRO A 319 46.54 -2.02 -31.09
CA PRO A 319 46.57 -0.68 -30.51
C PRO A 319 48.00 -0.28 -30.12
N ILE A 320 48.42 0.94 -30.45
CA ILE A 320 49.76 1.44 -30.11
C ILE A 320 49.91 1.72 -28.63
N ASN A 321 48.85 2.20 -27.98
CA ASN A 321 48.90 2.50 -26.56
C ASN A 321 47.69 1.88 -25.82
N PRO A 322 47.55 0.52 -25.81
CA PRO A 322 46.38 -0.13 -25.26
C PRO A 322 46.19 0.12 -23.79
N PHE A 323 47.26 0.39 -23.04
CA PHE A 323 47.16 0.69 -21.62
C PHE A 323 46.51 2.06 -21.36
N ALA A 324 46.98 3.13 -22.07
CA ALA A 324 46.44 4.48 -21.90
C ALA A 324 44.98 4.58 -22.38
N ASP A 325 44.64 3.93 -23.50
CA ASP A 325 43.28 3.86 -24.03
C ASP A 325 42.33 3.14 -23.06
N ARG A 326 42.74 2.04 -22.44
CA ARG A 326 41.98 1.31 -21.42
C ARG A 326 41.82 2.16 -20.15
N GLN A 327 42.89 2.88 -19.74
CA GLN A 327 42.83 3.76 -18.58
C GLN A 327 41.84 4.91 -18.81
N ALA A 328 41.89 5.59 -19.96
CA ALA A 328 40.98 6.66 -20.31
C ALA A 328 39.49 6.20 -20.30
N ARG A 329 39.21 5.00 -20.81
CA ARG A 329 37.84 4.42 -20.74
C ARG A 329 37.43 4.04 -19.33
N THR A 330 38.38 3.63 -18.48
CA THR A 330 38.10 3.24 -17.09
C THR A 330 37.75 4.42 -16.23
N GLU A 331 38.40 5.56 -16.47
CA GLU A 331 38.24 6.80 -15.69
C GLU A 331 36.77 7.26 -15.65
N GLY A 332 36.04 7.19 -16.76
CA GLY A 332 34.62 7.52 -16.82
C GLY A 332 33.75 6.68 -15.89
N LEU A 333 33.99 5.38 -15.86
CA LEU A 333 33.28 4.45 -14.98
C LEU A 333 33.67 4.64 -13.50
N GLU A 334 34.94 4.94 -13.22
CA GLU A 334 35.45 5.16 -11.85
C GLU A 334 34.86 6.42 -11.25
N LEU A 335 34.84 7.52 -12.02
CA LEU A 335 34.23 8.77 -11.61
C LEU A 335 32.72 8.64 -11.35
N LEU A 336 32.00 7.94 -12.23
CA LEU A 336 30.59 7.65 -12.06
C LEU A 336 30.31 6.85 -10.77
N ALA A 337 31.02 5.75 -10.55
CA ALA A 337 30.88 4.94 -9.35
C ALA A 337 31.16 5.76 -8.09
N GLY A 338 32.24 6.57 -8.12
CA GLY A 338 32.60 7.45 -7.00
C GLY A 338 31.57 8.54 -6.70
N ALA A 339 30.92 9.11 -7.72
CA ALA A 339 29.88 10.12 -7.54
C ALA A 339 28.58 9.52 -7.00
N ALA A 340 28.24 8.28 -7.37
CA ALA A 340 26.95 7.63 -7.13
C ALA A 340 26.97 6.56 -6.02
N ARG A 341 27.83 6.63 -5.02
CA ARG A 341 27.92 5.71 -3.87
C ARG A 341 28.25 4.26 -4.26
N GLY A 342 28.91 4.03 -5.34
CA GLY A 342 29.25 2.70 -5.79
C GLY A 342 30.74 2.42 -5.76
N THR A 343 31.13 1.40 -6.51
CA THR A 343 32.53 1.00 -6.71
C THR A 343 32.70 0.45 -8.11
N LEU A 344 33.85 0.71 -8.72
CA LEU A 344 34.27 0.07 -9.95
C LEU A 344 34.88 -1.30 -9.65
N PHE A 345 34.43 -2.31 -10.37
CA PHE A 345 35.04 -3.64 -10.42
C PHE A 345 35.45 -3.97 -11.85
N THR A 346 36.68 -4.46 -12.01
CA THR A 346 37.11 -5.01 -13.29
C THR A 346 36.80 -6.51 -13.37
N VAL A 347 36.02 -6.88 -14.37
CA VAL A 347 35.60 -8.28 -14.60
C VAL A 347 36.75 -9.07 -15.20
N ILE A 348 37.20 -10.09 -14.48
CA ILE A 348 38.16 -11.07 -14.96
C ILE A 348 37.44 -12.42 -15.06
N GLY A 349 37.43 -13.03 -16.22
CA GLY A 349 36.72 -14.28 -16.47
C GLY A 349 35.20 -14.12 -16.47
N THR A 350 34.47 -14.92 -15.70
CA THR A 350 32.99 -14.90 -15.64
C THR A 350 32.40 -13.80 -14.77
N GLY A 351 33.21 -13.17 -13.91
CA GLY A 351 32.72 -12.16 -12.97
C GLY A 351 31.94 -12.72 -11.77
N GLN A 352 31.84 -14.00 -11.56
CA GLN A 352 31.04 -14.62 -10.49
C GLN A 352 31.40 -14.09 -9.09
N ALA A 353 32.71 -14.04 -8.77
CA ALA A 353 33.20 -13.55 -7.48
C ALA A 353 32.81 -12.07 -7.21
N LEU A 354 32.66 -11.27 -8.27
CA LEU A 354 32.24 -9.87 -8.16
C LEU A 354 30.76 -9.75 -7.82
N PHE A 355 29.91 -10.56 -8.43
CA PHE A 355 28.50 -10.62 -8.06
C PHE A 355 28.28 -11.12 -6.64
N GLU A 356 29.05 -12.11 -6.19
CA GLU A 356 29.03 -12.58 -4.79
C GLU A 356 29.43 -11.46 -3.81
N ARG A 357 30.42 -10.66 -4.17
CA ARG A 357 30.83 -9.50 -3.39
C ARG A 357 29.76 -8.42 -3.36
N ILE A 358 29.14 -8.07 -4.51
CA ILE A 358 28.05 -7.12 -4.59
C ILE A 358 26.88 -7.60 -3.74
N GLU A 359 26.49 -8.86 -3.83
CA GLU A 359 25.45 -9.48 -3.02
C GLU A 359 25.71 -9.31 -1.52
N SER A 360 26.95 -9.58 -1.10
CA SER A 360 27.39 -9.38 0.29
C SER A 360 27.30 -7.91 0.71
N GLU A 361 27.82 -6.96 -0.10
CA GLU A 361 27.74 -5.51 0.19
C GLU A 361 26.28 -5.01 0.26
N LEU A 362 25.35 -5.65 -0.46
CA LEU A 362 23.92 -5.32 -0.49
C LEU A 362 23.10 -6.01 0.61
N SER A 363 23.70 -6.75 1.53
CA SER A 363 22.95 -7.46 2.57
C SER A 363 22.38 -6.57 3.67
N GLY A 364 22.81 -5.29 3.75
CA GLY A 364 22.28 -4.29 4.67
C GLY A 364 23.01 -2.95 4.57
N TYR A 365 22.47 -1.96 5.27
CA TYR A 365 23.06 -0.63 5.37
C TYR A 365 22.72 0.02 6.72
N TYR A 366 23.45 1.08 7.07
CA TYR A 366 23.10 1.94 8.20
C TYR A 366 22.21 3.09 7.76
N LEU A 367 21.10 3.28 8.45
CA LEU A 367 20.33 4.51 8.44
C LEU A 367 20.86 5.40 9.56
N ILE A 368 21.64 6.42 9.21
CA ILE A 368 22.22 7.35 10.18
C ILE A 368 21.39 8.63 10.23
N GLY A 369 20.97 9.01 11.43
CA GLY A 369 20.34 10.30 11.70
C GLY A 369 21.41 11.32 12.13
N VAL A 370 21.53 12.39 11.37
CA VAL A 370 22.54 13.44 11.59
C VAL A 370 21.86 14.76 11.93
N GLU A 371 22.29 15.44 12.98
CA GLU A 371 21.78 16.74 13.37
C GLU A 371 22.01 17.76 12.24
N SER A 372 20.93 18.40 11.77
CA SER A 372 20.96 19.37 10.67
C SER A 372 21.00 20.78 11.18
N GLU A 373 21.84 21.62 10.59
CA GLU A 373 21.81 23.06 10.78
C GLU A 373 20.90 23.74 9.75
N SER A 374 20.43 24.95 10.03
CA SER A 374 19.55 25.71 9.13
C SER A 374 20.15 25.92 7.74
N ARG A 375 21.49 26.07 7.66
CA ARG A 375 22.23 26.21 6.40
C ARG A 375 22.26 24.95 5.54
N ASP A 376 22.08 23.78 6.15
CA ASP A 376 22.07 22.50 5.42
C ASP A 376 20.72 22.25 4.70
N ARG A 377 19.73 23.15 4.89
CA ARG A 377 18.35 23.06 4.40
C ARG A 377 17.94 24.22 3.51
N ASP A 378 18.84 24.68 2.70
CA ASP A 378 18.61 25.80 1.78
C ASP A 378 18.03 25.38 0.41
N GLY A 379 17.79 24.08 0.21
CA GLY A 379 17.33 23.52 -1.07
C GLY A 379 18.44 23.33 -2.10
N LYS A 380 19.70 23.43 -1.68
CA LYS A 380 20.86 23.15 -2.53
C LYS A 380 21.47 21.78 -2.21
N SER A 381 22.34 21.36 -3.08
CA SER A 381 23.14 20.15 -2.87
C SER A 381 24.33 20.47 -1.97
N HIS A 382 24.50 19.67 -0.90
CA HIS A 382 25.60 19.78 0.06
C HIS A 382 26.54 18.60 -0.05
N SER A 383 27.84 18.82 0.07
CA SER A 383 28.83 17.76 0.09
C SER A 383 28.79 17.00 1.43
N ILE A 384 28.81 15.65 1.37
CA ILE A 384 28.83 14.81 2.57
C ILE A 384 30.06 13.94 2.57
N ARG A 385 30.65 13.82 3.76
CA ARG A 385 31.70 12.85 4.05
C ARG A 385 31.40 12.11 5.35
N VAL A 386 31.35 10.77 5.28
CA VAL A 386 31.25 9.88 6.44
C VAL A 386 32.54 9.06 6.53
N ASP A 387 33.19 9.11 7.67
CA ASP A 387 34.39 8.32 7.96
C ASP A 387 34.09 7.41 9.18
N VAL A 388 34.54 6.15 9.12
CA VAL A 388 34.50 5.21 10.23
C VAL A 388 35.94 4.84 10.59
N PRO A 389 36.42 5.21 11.80
CA PRO A 389 37.85 5.04 12.17
C PRO A 389 38.22 3.59 12.52
N ARG A 390 37.43 2.60 12.14
CA ARG A 390 37.71 1.18 12.34
C ARG A 390 38.67 0.68 11.25
N ARG A 391 39.76 0.02 11.65
CA ARG A 391 40.78 -0.49 10.73
C ARG A 391 40.17 -1.46 9.73
N GLY A 392 40.41 -1.22 8.45
CA GLY A 392 39.90 -2.06 7.34
C GLY A 392 38.46 -1.79 6.94
N ALA A 393 37.75 -0.84 7.60
CA ALA A 393 36.42 -0.45 7.20
C ALA A 393 36.45 0.41 5.92
N LEU A 394 35.61 0.05 4.96
CA LEU A 394 35.39 0.80 3.73
C LEU A 394 33.98 1.36 3.76
N VAL A 395 33.85 2.68 3.66
CA VAL A 395 32.56 3.37 3.72
C VAL A 395 32.04 3.63 2.31
N ARG A 396 30.82 3.20 2.02
CA ARG A 396 30.06 3.48 0.80
C ARG A 396 28.96 4.49 1.14
N GLN A 397 29.09 5.71 0.63
CA GLN A 397 28.17 6.80 0.90
C GLN A 397 28.02 7.66 -0.34
N ARG A 398 26.93 8.40 -0.41
CA ARG A 398 26.77 9.47 -1.40
C ARG A 398 27.69 10.63 -1.03
N ARG A 399 28.29 11.25 -2.04
CA ARG A 399 29.10 12.44 -1.84
C ARG A 399 28.27 13.70 -1.68
N GLN A 400 26.98 13.66 -2.03
CA GLN A 400 26.07 14.80 -1.99
C GLN A 400 24.72 14.42 -1.41
N VAL A 401 24.09 15.36 -0.72
CA VAL A 401 22.69 15.29 -0.26
C VAL A 401 21.98 16.58 -0.69
N LEU A 402 20.75 16.41 -1.17
CA LEU A 402 19.82 17.50 -1.39
C LEU A 402 18.85 17.54 -0.20
N ASN A 403 18.98 18.50 0.69
CA ASN A 403 18.01 18.73 1.75
C ASN A 403 16.96 19.72 1.26
N ALA A 404 15.73 19.28 1.07
CA ALA A 404 14.62 20.16 0.73
C ALA A 404 14.50 21.29 1.77
N LYS A 405 14.12 22.49 1.32
CA LYS A 405 13.66 23.55 2.22
C LYS A 405 12.58 22.96 3.11
N SER A 406 12.62 23.28 4.40
CA SER A 406 11.88 22.63 5.49
C SER A 406 10.36 22.81 5.45
N ASP A 407 9.73 22.65 4.31
CA ASP A 407 8.34 22.29 4.30
C ASP A 407 8.29 20.78 4.57
N ARG A 408 7.85 20.40 5.77
CA ARG A 408 7.47 19.01 6.04
C ARG A 408 6.64 18.59 4.83
N PRO A 409 7.02 17.52 4.09
CA PRO A 409 6.12 17.03 3.06
C PRO A 409 4.78 16.82 3.75
N ALA A 410 3.73 17.46 3.24
CA ALA A 410 2.38 17.27 3.73
C ALA A 410 2.15 15.77 3.82
N ALA A 411 1.65 15.28 4.97
CA ALA A 411 1.34 13.87 5.14
C ALA A 411 0.48 13.46 3.93
N ARG A 412 0.91 12.45 3.20
CA ARG A 412 0.15 11.97 2.03
C ARG A 412 -1.21 11.53 2.55
N SER A 413 -2.29 11.90 1.85
CA SER A 413 -3.59 11.33 2.16
C SER A 413 -3.53 9.80 1.98
N PRO A 414 -4.35 9.01 2.69
CA PRO A 414 -4.38 7.56 2.53
C PRO A 414 -4.58 7.12 1.07
N ARG A 415 -5.36 7.86 0.28
CA ARG A 415 -5.53 7.60 -1.15
C ARG A 415 -4.24 7.81 -1.94
N GLN A 416 -3.54 8.91 -1.69
CA GLN A 416 -2.22 9.16 -2.30
C GLN A 416 -1.20 8.09 -1.88
N ALA A 417 -1.26 7.63 -0.64
CA ALA A 417 -0.43 6.54 -0.16
C ALA A 417 -0.69 5.22 -0.91
N VAL A 418 -1.97 4.89 -1.18
CA VAL A 418 -2.34 3.72 -1.99
C VAL A 418 -1.82 3.84 -3.43
N VAL A 419 -2.02 4.99 -4.09
CA VAL A 419 -1.53 5.20 -5.47
C VAL A 419 0.00 5.08 -5.53
N ALA A 420 0.71 5.68 -4.58
CA ALA A 420 2.16 5.56 -4.48
C ALA A 420 2.60 4.10 -4.24
N ALA A 421 1.88 3.36 -3.39
CA ALA A 421 2.16 1.96 -3.08
C ALA A 421 1.90 1.03 -4.28
N LEU A 422 0.84 1.27 -5.07
CA LEU A 422 0.57 0.53 -6.31
C LEU A 422 1.68 0.75 -7.35
N SER A 423 2.19 1.98 -7.45
CA SER A 423 3.27 2.35 -8.36
C SER A 423 4.65 1.90 -7.86
N SER A 424 4.81 1.62 -6.56
CA SER A 424 6.07 1.16 -5.98
C SER A 424 6.31 -0.31 -6.33
N PRO A 425 7.49 -0.70 -6.80
CA PRO A 425 7.82 -2.11 -7.00
C PRO A 425 8.07 -2.89 -5.70
N LEU A 426 8.22 -2.21 -4.57
CA LEU A 426 8.37 -2.84 -3.25
C LEU A 426 7.03 -3.14 -2.60
N LEU A 427 6.99 -4.22 -1.83
CA LEU A 427 5.86 -4.57 -0.98
C LEU A 427 6.05 -3.97 0.42
N SER A 428 4.96 -3.51 1.01
CA SER A 428 4.91 -2.98 2.37
C SER A 428 4.11 -3.92 3.26
N SER A 429 4.61 -4.22 4.46
CA SER A 429 3.95 -5.05 5.47
C SER A 429 3.55 -4.27 6.72
N ALA A 430 3.63 -2.92 6.71
CA ALA A 430 3.24 -2.11 7.86
C ALA A 430 1.76 -2.28 8.23
N LEU A 431 0.93 -2.69 7.28
CA LEU A 431 -0.44 -3.17 7.49
C LEU A 431 -0.51 -4.61 6.96
N PRO A 432 -0.76 -5.62 7.80
CA PRO A 432 -0.92 -7.01 7.38
C PRO A 432 -2.06 -7.16 6.37
N LEU A 433 -1.80 -7.89 5.28
CA LEU A 433 -2.79 -8.18 4.24
C LEU A 433 -2.74 -9.66 3.86
N ARG A 434 -3.91 -10.24 3.67
CA ARG A 434 -4.08 -11.56 3.06
C ARG A 434 -5.07 -11.43 1.92
N VAL A 435 -4.81 -12.06 0.79
CA VAL A 435 -5.63 -11.96 -0.43
C VAL A 435 -5.90 -13.34 -1.00
N ALA A 436 -7.12 -13.55 -1.49
CA ALA A 436 -7.50 -14.64 -2.37
C ALA A 436 -8.33 -14.11 -3.54
N SER A 437 -8.31 -14.83 -4.65
CA SER A 437 -9.20 -14.58 -5.76
C SER A 437 -9.99 -15.86 -6.10
N PHE A 438 -11.16 -15.68 -6.71
CA PHE A 438 -12.02 -16.78 -7.11
C PHE A 438 -12.59 -16.49 -8.50
N ALA A 439 -12.49 -17.49 -9.39
CA ALA A 439 -13.04 -17.43 -10.74
C ALA A 439 -14.49 -17.91 -10.78
N LEU A 440 -15.36 -17.07 -11.33
CA LEU A 440 -16.78 -17.35 -11.54
C LEU A 440 -17.15 -17.08 -13.01
N GLN A 441 -18.28 -17.61 -13.46
CA GLN A 441 -18.81 -17.22 -14.77
C GLN A 441 -19.39 -15.82 -14.69
N GLY A 442 -18.81 -14.90 -15.47
CA GLY A 442 -19.30 -13.53 -15.59
C GLY A 442 -20.51 -13.38 -16.50
N PRO A 443 -21.19 -12.23 -16.43
CA PRO A 443 -22.29 -11.91 -17.33
C PRO A 443 -21.82 -11.63 -18.76
N GLU A 444 -20.56 -11.30 -18.98
CA GLU A 444 -19.99 -10.98 -20.28
C GLU A 444 -19.45 -12.24 -20.97
N ALA A 445 -19.91 -12.49 -22.19
CA ALA A 445 -19.42 -13.62 -22.99
C ALA A 445 -17.91 -13.50 -23.25
N GLY A 446 -17.18 -14.60 -23.04
CA GLY A 446 -15.71 -14.64 -23.24
C GLY A 446 -14.88 -14.04 -22.13
N LYS A 447 -15.48 -13.60 -21.01
CA LYS A 447 -14.78 -13.16 -19.82
C LYS A 447 -15.09 -14.02 -18.61
N VAL A 448 -14.15 -14.08 -17.69
CA VAL A 448 -14.26 -14.71 -16.38
C VAL A 448 -14.42 -13.59 -15.36
N GLN A 449 -15.40 -13.72 -14.47
CA GLN A 449 -15.54 -12.82 -13.34
C GLN A 449 -14.60 -13.27 -12.24
N ILE A 450 -13.79 -12.35 -11.75
CA ILE A 450 -12.87 -12.58 -10.63
C ILE A 450 -13.42 -11.87 -9.41
N LEU A 451 -13.68 -12.62 -8.37
CA LEU A 451 -13.96 -12.10 -7.04
C LEU A 451 -12.62 -12.00 -6.30
N ILE A 452 -12.24 -10.78 -5.93
CA ILE A 452 -11.05 -10.50 -5.10
C ILE A 452 -11.54 -10.29 -3.69
N HIS A 453 -10.96 -11.02 -2.75
CA HIS A 453 -11.26 -10.85 -1.33
C HIS A 453 -9.97 -10.61 -0.56
N ALA A 454 -10.00 -9.68 0.42
CA ALA A 454 -8.84 -9.33 1.23
C ALA A 454 -9.21 -9.18 2.71
N ASP A 455 -8.40 -9.80 3.57
CA ASP A 455 -8.37 -9.54 5.00
C ASP A 455 -7.33 -8.47 5.31
N ILE A 456 -7.72 -7.43 6.04
CA ILE A 456 -6.92 -6.24 6.33
C ILE A 456 -6.68 -6.16 7.84
N GLY A 457 -5.39 -6.23 8.25
CA GLY A 457 -5.00 -6.21 9.66
C GLY A 457 -5.43 -7.47 10.42
N THR A 458 -5.43 -7.43 11.76
CA THR A 458 -5.65 -8.61 12.60
C THR A 458 -6.61 -8.40 13.78
N ASP A 459 -6.73 -7.18 14.32
CA ASP A 459 -7.35 -6.95 15.63
C ASP A 459 -8.37 -5.79 15.61
N TYR A 460 -9.29 -5.79 14.68
CA TYR A 460 -10.35 -4.80 14.60
C TYR A 460 -11.66 -5.35 15.15
N ALA A 461 -12.23 -4.67 16.13
CA ALA A 461 -13.52 -5.00 16.73
C ALA A 461 -14.71 -4.27 16.09
N ALA A 462 -14.43 -3.24 15.27
CA ALA A 462 -15.44 -2.38 14.63
C ALA A 462 -15.01 -2.04 13.20
N SER A 463 -15.98 -1.56 12.40
CA SER A 463 -15.75 -1.07 11.05
C SER A 463 -14.84 0.16 11.02
N LYS A 464 -14.04 0.28 9.97
CA LYS A 464 -13.14 1.43 9.74
C LYS A 464 -13.11 1.85 8.27
N PRO A 465 -12.94 3.14 7.99
CA PRO A 465 -12.61 3.61 6.65
C PRO A 465 -11.16 3.26 6.32
N VAL A 466 -10.92 2.71 5.15
CA VAL A 466 -9.59 2.43 4.61
C VAL A 466 -9.53 2.83 3.14
N ALA A 467 -8.39 3.32 2.69
CA ALA A 467 -8.16 3.49 1.27
C ALA A 467 -7.66 2.16 0.69
N VAL A 468 -8.31 1.66 -0.35
CA VAL A 468 -7.96 0.41 -1.03
C VAL A 468 -7.77 0.68 -2.51
N GLY A 469 -6.78 0.04 -3.11
CA GLY A 469 -6.62 0.06 -4.55
C GLY A 469 -6.00 -1.22 -5.06
N TYR A 470 -6.31 -1.59 -6.30
CA TYR A 470 -5.68 -2.72 -6.96
C TYR A 470 -5.27 -2.39 -8.40
N LEU A 471 -4.30 -3.15 -8.88
CA LEU A 471 -3.81 -3.15 -10.26
C LEU A 471 -3.74 -4.60 -10.72
N ILE A 472 -4.39 -4.91 -11.85
CA ILE A 472 -4.31 -6.21 -12.51
C ILE A 472 -3.52 -6.03 -13.81
N ALA A 473 -2.49 -6.86 -13.99
CA ALA A 473 -1.64 -6.85 -15.17
C ALA A 473 -1.54 -8.25 -15.79
N ASP A 474 -1.39 -8.32 -17.12
CA ASP A 474 -1.13 -9.58 -17.83
C ASP A 474 0.32 -10.04 -17.63
N LYS A 475 0.65 -11.23 -18.18
CA LYS A 475 2.00 -11.81 -18.14
C LYS A 475 3.10 -10.90 -18.74
N ASP A 476 2.72 -9.97 -19.61
CA ASP A 476 3.65 -9.02 -20.22
C ASP A 476 3.77 -7.72 -19.43
N GLY A 477 3.03 -7.58 -18.32
CA GLY A 477 3.00 -6.41 -17.45
C GLY A 477 2.12 -5.28 -17.98
N ARG A 478 1.26 -5.56 -18.97
CA ARG A 478 0.28 -4.60 -19.46
C ARG A 478 -0.87 -4.52 -18.46
N GLN A 479 -1.23 -3.32 -18.04
CA GLN A 479 -2.36 -3.08 -17.17
C GLN A 479 -3.68 -3.46 -17.86
N ILE A 480 -4.47 -4.31 -17.20
CA ILE A 480 -5.78 -4.79 -17.66
C ILE A 480 -6.88 -4.05 -16.94
N ASP A 481 -6.77 -3.93 -15.61
CA ASP A 481 -7.75 -3.24 -14.77
C ASP A 481 -7.06 -2.57 -13.58
N THR A 482 -7.66 -1.49 -13.07
CA THR A 482 -7.21 -0.82 -11.85
C THR A 482 -8.38 -0.11 -11.19
N LYS A 483 -8.39 -0.12 -9.88
CA LYS A 483 -9.38 0.58 -9.06
C LYS A 483 -8.69 1.19 -7.84
N SER A 484 -9.15 2.35 -7.42
CA SER A 484 -8.77 2.96 -6.14
C SER A 484 -9.98 3.65 -5.54
N GLU A 485 -10.33 3.26 -4.33
CA GLU A 485 -11.50 3.75 -3.62
C GLU A 485 -11.22 3.85 -2.13
N VAL A 486 -12.05 4.60 -1.43
CA VAL A 486 -12.12 4.58 0.02
C VAL A 486 -13.40 3.88 0.40
N VAL A 487 -13.27 2.85 1.21
CA VAL A 487 -14.40 2.02 1.63
C VAL A 487 -14.39 1.86 3.13
N ARG A 488 -15.56 1.75 3.71
CA ARG A 488 -15.71 1.33 5.09
C ARG A 488 -15.79 -0.19 5.10
N VAL A 489 -14.84 -0.82 5.78
CA VAL A 489 -14.74 -2.27 5.91
C VAL A 489 -14.96 -2.69 7.36
N ALA A 490 -15.54 -3.84 7.56
CA ALA A 490 -15.90 -4.35 8.88
C ALA A 490 -15.28 -5.73 9.13
N PRO A 491 -15.08 -6.12 10.39
CA PRO A 491 -14.79 -7.49 10.73
C PRO A 491 -16.01 -8.37 10.45
N PRO A 492 -15.84 -9.69 10.22
CA PRO A 492 -16.95 -10.61 9.94
C PRO A 492 -18.00 -10.66 11.05
N LEU A 493 -17.61 -10.49 12.30
CA LEU A 493 -18.49 -10.39 13.45
C LEU A 493 -18.19 -9.13 14.25
N ALA A 494 -19.21 -8.30 14.45
CA ALA A 494 -19.07 -7.08 15.24
C ALA A 494 -18.71 -7.41 16.70
N GLY A 495 -17.73 -6.67 17.25
CA GLY A 495 -17.26 -6.86 18.63
C GLY A 495 -16.26 -7.99 18.83
N VAL A 496 -15.99 -8.82 17.81
CA VAL A 496 -14.96 -9.86 17.86
C VAL A 496 -13.72 -9.37 17.11
N PRO A 497 -12.58 -9.16 17.80
CA PRO A 497 -11.35 -8.71 17.14
C PRO A 497 -10.90 -9.68 16.03
N SER A 498 -10.84 -9.18 14.80
CA SER A 498 -10.43 -9.94 13.62
C SER A 498 -9.96 -9.01 12.51
N ALA A 499 -9.62 -9.53 11.33
CA ALA A 499 -9.31 -8.74 10.16
C ALA A 499 -10.58 -8.04 9.61
N LEU A 500 -10.41 -6.84 9.05
CA LEU A 500 -11.46 -6.19 8.26
C LEU A 500 -11.56 -6.87 6.91
N GLN A 501 -12.77 -7.07 6.39
CA GLN A 501 -13.00 -7.77 5.13
C GLN A 501 -13.33 -6.79 3.99
N TYR A 502 -12.56 -6.91 2.91
CA TYR A 502 -12.79 -6.18 1.67
C TYR A 502 -13.08 -7.16 0.52
N THR A 503 -14.05 -6.84 -0.30
CA THR A 503 -14.40 -7.66 -1.47
C THR A 503 -14.60 -6.76 -2.68
N ALA A 504 -14.01 -7.15 -3.81
CA ALA A 504 -14.18 -6.49 -5.11
C ALA A 504 -14.39 -7.51 -6.22
N GLY A 505 -15.04 -7.09 -7.29
CA GLY A 505 -15.24 -7.91 -8.49
C GLY A 505 -14.68 -7.20 -9.72
N THR A 506 -14.10 -7.98 -10.63
CA THR A 506 -13.68 -7.53 -11.96
C THR A 506 -13.92 -8.63 -13.00
N SER A 507 -13.95 -8.28 -14.28
CA SER A 507 -14.13 -9.25 -15.39
C SER A 507 -12.96 -9.14 -16.36
N VAL A 508 -12.23 -10.25 -16.54
CA VAL A 508 -11.05 -10.32 -17.40
C VAL A 508 -11.19 -11.46 -18.43
N PRO A 509 -10.51 -11.40 -19.57
CA PRO A 509 -10.41 -12.56 -20.47
C PRO A 509 -9.79 -13.77 -19.76
N PRO A 510 -10.05 -15.02 -20.19
CA PRO A 510 -9.35 -16.19 -19.64
C PRO A 510 -7.83 -16.06 -19.76
N GLY A 511 -7.08 -16.39 -18.68
CA GLY A 511 -5.63 -16.30 -18.63
C GLY A 511 -5.09 -16.12 -17.23
N ASP A 512 -3.77 -15.99 -17.13
CA ASP A 512 -3.06 -15.74 -15.88
C ASP A 512 -2.73 -14.25 -15.75
N TYR A 513 -2.98 -13.69 -14.57
CA TYR A 513 -2.76 -12.29 -14.25
C TYR A 513 -2.03 -12.11 -12.93
N SER A 514 -1.33 -11.00 -12.80
CA SER A 514 -0.77 -10.53 -11.53
C SER A 514 -1.69 -9.45 -10.97
N LEU A 515 -2.18 -9.65 -9.77
CA LEU A 515 -2.89 -8.67 -8.96
C LEU A 515 -1.93 -8.06 -7.96
N LYS A 516 -1.86 -6.75 -7.90
CA LYS A 516 -1.25 -6.00 -6.80
C LYS A 516 -2.34 -5.25 -6.06
N LEU A 517 -2.53 -5.55 -4.78
CA LEU A 517 -3.45 -4.86 -3.88
C LEU A 517 -2.66 -3.98 -2.92
N ALA A 518 -3.12 -2.75 -2.72
CA ALA A 518 -2.59 -1.82 -1.73
C ALA A 518 -3.71 -1.30 -0.84
N VAL A 519 -3.44 -1.20 0.46
CA VAL A 519 -4.36 -0.67 1.47
C VAL A 519 -3.63 0.32 2.36
N ALA A 520 -4.27 1.44 2.67
CA ALA A 520 -3.76 2.43 3.60
C ALA A 520 -4.79 2.73 4.71
N GLU A 521 -4.33 2.69 5.97
CA GLU A 521 -5.06 3.12 7.16
C GLU A 521 -4.20 4.13 7.90
N GLY A 522 -4.52 5.41 7.80
CA GLY A 522 -3.65 6.49 8.29
C GLY A 522 -2.26 6.41 7.64
N ASP A 523 -1.22 6.35 8.47
CA ASP A 523 0.18 6.25 8.01
C ASP A 523 0.63 4.81 7.73
N ARG A 524 -0.20 3.81 8.02
CA ARG A 524 0.14 2.41 7.77
C ARG A 524 -0.30 2.00 6.38
N VAL A 525 0.62 1.42 5.63
CA VAL A 525 0.37 0.92 4.27
C VAL A 525 0.73 -0.55 4.19
N GLY A 526 -0.16 -1.34 3.61
CA GLY A 526 0.08 -2.73 3.24
C GLY A 526 0.00 -2.91 1.73
N THR A 527 0.85 -3.75 1.17
CA THR A 527 0.75 -4.19 -0.24
C THR A 527 1.00 -5.68 -0.34
N VAL A 528 0.28 -6.34 -1.22
CA VAL A 528 0.43 -7.77 -1.50
C VAL A 528 0.32 -8.01 -3.00
N GLU A 529 1.13 -8.94 -3.52
CA GLU A 529 1.00 -9.47 -4.89
C GLU A 529 0.34 -10.83 -4.84
N HIS A 530 -0.58 -11.07 -5.78
CA HIS A 530 -1.34 -12.31 -5.89
C HIS A 530 -1.47 -12.72 -7.36
N THR A 531 -1.40 -14.03 -7.64
CA THR A 531 -1.62 -14.56 -8.98
C THR A 531 -3.08 -14.92 -9.15
N ILE A 532 -3.72 -14.42 -10.21
CA ILE A 532 -5.09 -14.76 -10.58
C ILE A 532 -5.04 -15.75 -11.74
N HIS A 533 -5.71 -16.88 -11.58
CA HIS A 533 -5.94 -17.85 -12.65
C HIS A 533 -7.39 -17.66 -13.16
N ALA A 534 -7.58 -16.81 -14.15
CA ALA A 534 -8.91 -16.52 -14.71
C ALA A 534 -9.35 -17.65 -15.65
N SER A 535 -9.76 -18.78 -15.07
CA SER A 535 -10.31 -19.91 -15.81
C SER A 535 -11.38 -20.62 -14.98
N LEU A 536 -12.41 -21.14 -15.65
CA LEU A 536 -13.38 -22.01 -15.01
C LEU A 536 -12.88 -23.45 -15.08
N GLU A 537 -13.09 -24.23 -14.02
CA GLU A 537 -12.77 -25.65 -14.01
C GLU A 537 -13.73 -26.43 -14.92
N LYS A 538 -13.26 -27.51 -15.51
CA LYS A 538 -14.07 -28.40 -16.36
C LYS A 538 -14.62 -29.54 -15.54
N ALA A 539 -15.94 -29.81 -15.67
CA ALA A 539 -16.64 -30.94 -15.10
C ALA A 539 -17.41 -31.68 -16.21
N GLY A 540 -16.73 -32.53 -16.97
CA GLY A 540 -17.29 -33.12 -18.17
C GLY A 540 -17.64 -32.06 -19.21
N ASN A 541 -18.91 -31.93 -19.56
CA ASN A 541 -19.41 -30.89 -20.50
C ASN A 541 -19.78 -29.57 -19.80
N LEU A 542 -19.68 -29.54 -18.49
CA LEU A 542 -19.98 -28.35 -17.66
C LEU A 542 -18.75 -27.57 -17.31
N ASN A 543 -18.94 -26.32 -16.88
CA ASN A 543 -17.93 -25.53 -16.24
C ASN A 543 -18.28 -25.39 -14.75
N MET A 544 -17.26 -25.19 -13.90
CA MET A 544 -17.43 -24.91 -12.48
C MET A 544 -16.68 -23.64 -12.11
N SER A 545 -17.19 -22.95 -11.09
CA SER A 545 -16.41 -21.95 -10.37
C SER A 545 -15.31 -22.59 -9.53
N GLU A 546 -14.37 -21.81 -9.06
CA GLU A 546 -13.53 -22.25 -7.96
C GLU A 546 -14.35 -22.47 -6.68
N LEU A 547 -13.91 -23.43 -5.85
CA LEU A 547 -14.50 -23.70 -4.55
C LEU A 547 -14.15 -22.58 -3.57
N MET A 548 -15.16 -21.93 -3.01
CA MET A 548 -14.99 -20.92 -1.97
C MET A 548 -15.26 -21.52 -0.61
N VAL A 549 -14.44 -21.15 0.36
CA VAL A 549 -14.61 -21.48 1.77
C VAL A 549 -14.80 -20.19 2.55
N GLY A 550 -15.82 -20.12 3.39
CA GLY A 550 -16.14 -18.95 4.17
C GLY A 550 -16.55 -19.26 5.61
N GLY A 551 -16.60 -18.22 6.43
CA GLY A 551 -17.18 -18.28 7.77
C GLY A 551 -18.71 -18.12 7.75
N PRO A 552 -19.36 -18.15 8.92
CA PRO A 552 -20.80 -17.94 9.04
C PRO A 552 -21.18 -16.56 8.51
N THR A 553 -22.20 -16.53 7.66
CA THR A 553 -22.87 -15.30 7.23
C THR A 553 -24.26 -15.29 7.85
N GLU A 554 -24.85 -14.11 8.04
CA GLU A 554 -26.25 -13.98 8.43
C GLU A 554 -27.16 -14.58 7.35
N VAL A 555 -28.33 -15.03 7.76
CA VAL A 555 -29.28 -15.70 6.84
C VAL A 555 -29.70 -14.70 5.75
N GLY A 556 -29.37 -15.00 4.50
CA GLY A 556 -29.72 -14.18 3.33
C GLY A 556 -28.57 -13.31 2.77
N GLU A 557 -27.45 -13.18 3.45
CA GLU A 557 -26.28 -12.50 2.90
C GLU A 557 -25.50 -13.35 1.89
N LEU A 558 -24.86 -12.68 0.92
CA LEU A 558 -23.88 -13.30 0.03
C LEU A 558 -22.71 -13.83 0.86
N LEU A 559 -22.24 -15.02 0.53
CA LEU A 559 -21.05 -15.59 1.15
C LEU A 559 -19.91 -14.61 1.06
N LYS A 560 -19.35 -14.22 2.20
CA LYS A 560 -18.06 -13.54 2.28
C LYS A 560 -16.99 -14.61 2.48
N PRO A 561 -16.16 -14.93 1.45
CA PRO A 561 -15.10 -15.90 1.62
C PRO A 561 -14.20 -15.49 2.77
N THR A 562 -13.84 -16.38 3.64
CA THR A 562 -12.78 -16.14 4.62
C THR A 562 -11.45 -16.44 3.96
N ILE A 563 -10.60 -15.41 3.87
CA ILE A 563 -9.21 -15.66 3.56
C ILE A 563 -8.45 -15.85 4.85
N GLY A 564 -8.38 -16.76 5.29
CA GLY A 564 -7.62 -17.10 6.42
C GLY A 564 -8.10 -18.47 6.75
N TYR A 565 -7.22 -19.26 6.79
CA TYR A 565 -7.30 -20.57 7.25
C TYR A 565 -8.02 -20.67 8.60
N ASP A 566 -8.17 -19.55 9.29
CA ASP A 566 -8.60 -19.51 10.68
C ASP A 566 -10.11 -19.42 10.76
N VAL A 567 -10.78 -20.54 10.52
CA VAL A 567 -12.20 -20.65 10.84
C VAL A 567 -12.34 -20.75 12.36
N THR A 568 -12.68 -19.65 13.00
CA THR A 568 -12.82 -19.57 14.48
C THR A 568 -14.24 -19.79 14.99
N PHE A 569 -15.23 -19.97 14.06
CA PHE A 569 -16.65 -19.85 14.43
C PHE A 569 -17.40 -21.18 14.57
N GLY A 570 -16.70 -22.29 14.68
CA GLY A 570 -17.34 -23.58 14.86
C GLY A 570 -18.11 -24.11 13.65
N SER A 571 -18.10 -23.42 12.51
CA SER A 571 -18.70 -23.87 11.24
C SER A 571 -17.89 -23.38 10.04
N VAL A 572 -17.93 -24.14 8.95
CA VAL A 572 -17.36 -23.82 7.65
C VAL A 572 -18.46 -23.73 6.61
N HIS A 573 -18.42 -22.72 5.76
CA HIS A 573 -19.37 -22.53 4.69
C HIS A 573 -18.69 -22.78 3.34
N GLY A 574 -19.15 -23.81 2.61
CA GLY A 574 -18.70 -24.11 1.24
C GLY A 574 -19.64 -23.50 0.22
N TYR A 575 -19.07 -23.00 -0.89
CA TYR A 575 -19.81 -22.45 -2.01
C TYR A 575 -19.13 -22.80 -3.33
N LEU A 576 -19.93 -23.32 -4.29
CA LEU A 576 -19.49 -23.65 -5.64
C LEU A 576 -20.64 -23.46 -6.61
N GLU A 577 -20.36 -23.07 -7.83
CA GLU A 577 -21.33 -22.93 -8.91
C GLU A 577 -21.00 -23.87 -10.07
N ALA A 578 -22.02 -24.48 -10.69
CA ALA A 578 -21.89 -25.20 -11.95
C ALA A 578 -22.67 -24.51 -13.07
N TYR A 579 -22.12 -24.54 -14.27
CA TYR A 579 -22.63 -23.80 -15.42
C TYR A 579 -22.69 -24.69 -16.66
N GLY A 580 -23.75 -24.53 -17.46
CA GLY A 580 -23.90 -25.23 -18.74
C GLY A 580 -25.33 -25.67 -19.01
N GLN A 581 -25.47 -26.68 -19.86
CA GLN A 581 -26.73 -27.32 -20.16
C GLN A 581 -26.79 -28.71 -19.51
N GLY A 582 -27.99 -29.18 -19.14
CA GLY A 582 -28.15 -30.50 -18.51
C GLY A 582 -27.74 -30.52 -17.03
N LEU A 583 -28.05 -29.45 -16.31
CA LEU A 583 -27.80 -29.31 -14.89
C LEU A 583 -28.75 -30.15 -14.01
N ASP A 584 -29.80 -30.70 -14.59
CA ASP A 584 -30.74 -31.57 -13.90
C ASP A 584 -30.09 -32.89 -13.47
N GLY A 585 -30.34 -33.30 -12.22
CA GLY A 585 -29.77 -34.53 -11.66
C GLY A 585 -28.32 -34.45 -11.21
N LEU A 586 -27.75 -33.21 -11.15
CA LEU A 586 -26.48 -32.99 -10.46
C LEU A 586 -26.66 -33.15 -8.95
N THR A 587 -25.69 -33.80 -8.33
CA THR A 587 -25.57 -33.91 -6.87
C THR A 587 -24.20 -33.42 -6.44
N MET A 588 -24.13 -32.81 -5.28
CA MET A 588 -22.90 -32.32 -4.67
C MET A 588 -22.75 -32.90 -3.27
N GLU A 589 -21.56 -33.38 -2.97
CA GLU A 589 -21.15 -33.74 -1.63
C GLU A 589 -19.95 -32.87 -1.20
N TYR A 590 -20.05 -32.31 0.00
CA TYR A 590 -18.91 -31.64 0.63
C TYR A 590 -18.30 -32.56 1.68
N GLU A 591 -16.98 -32.73 1.61
CA GLU A 591 -16.22 -33.52 2.56
C GLU A 591 -15.12 -32.67 3.19
N ILE A 592 -14.87 -32.87 4.48
CA ILE A 592 -13.71 -32.31 5.18
C ILE A 592 -12.74 -33.46 5.48
N ALA A 593 -11.49 -33.28 5.10
CA ALA A 593 -10.40 -34.23 5.32
C ALA A 593 -9.12 -33.53 5.79
N THR A 594 -8.13 -34.27 6.24
CA THR A 594 -6.81 -33.74 6.66
C THR A 594 -5.92 -33.40 5.47
N ASP A 595 -6.12 -34.02 4.34
CA ASP A 595 -5.45 -33.74 3.06
C ASP A 595 -6.34 -34.13 1.87
N PRO A 596 -6.01 -33.74 0.63
CA PRO A 596 -6.86 -34.01 -0.54
C PRO A 596 -7.15 -35.49 -0.82
N LYS A 597 -6.37 -36.42 -0.28
CA LYS A 597 -6.47 -37.87 -0.52
C LYS A 597 -6.86 -38.66 0.72
N ALA A 598 -6.89 -38.03 1.89
CA ALA A 598 -7.28 -38.69 3.14
C ALA A 598 -8.77 -39.04 3.17
N PRO A 599 -9.18 -40.05 3.96
CA PRO A 599 -10.59 -40.34 4.21
C PRO A 599 -11.33 -39.12 4.77
N ALA A 600 -12.59 -38.95 4.41
CA ALA A 600 -13.42 -37.87 4.94
C ALA A 600 -13.60 -38.04 6.46
N LEU A 601 -13.39 -36.95 7.20
CA LEU A 601 -13.71 -36.83 8.62
C LEU A 601 -15.18 -36.45 8.81
N LEU A 602 -15.67 -35.58 7.96
CA LEU A 602 -17.06 -35.11 7.90
C LEU A 602 -17.49 -35.07 6.45
N ASN A 603 -18.75 -35.42 6.19
CA ASN A 603 -19.37 -35.30 4.87
C ASN A 603 -20.80 -34.78 4.98
N VAL A 604 -21.29 -34.12 3.94
CA VAL A 604 -22.67 -33.64 3.89
C VAL A 604 -23.12 -33.48 2.43
N ASP A 605 -24.34 -33.95 2.16
CA ASP A 605 -25.01 -33.70 0.88
C ASP A 605 -25.42 -32.21 0.75
N VAL A 606 -25.17 -31.65 -0.42
CA VAL A 606 -25.49 -30.26 -0.73
C VAL A 606 -26.58 -30.21 -1.78
N PRO A 607 -27.80 -29.76 -1.45
CA PRO A 607 -28.88 -29.68 -2.42
C PRO A 607 -28.56 -28.63 -3.50
N PRO A 608 -28.84 -28.93 -4.79
CA PRO A 608 -28.69 -27.97 -5.88
C PRO A 608 -29.72 -26.84 -5.71
N ARG A 609 -29.27 -25.62 -5.90
CA ARG A 609 -30.09 -24.40 -5.93
C ARG A 609 -30.05 -23.82 -7.35
N PRO A 610 -31.06 -24.01 -8.19
CA PRO A 610 -31.12 -23.42 -9.52
C PRO A 610 -31.07 -21.88 -9.47
N ALA A 611 -30.27 -21.29 -10.36
CA ALA A 611 -30.12 -19.85 -10.50
C ALA A 611 -30.23 -19.45 -11.99
N GLY A 612 -31.39 -19.81 -12.61
CA GLY A 612 -31.64 -19.72 -14.04
C GLY A 612 -31.38 -21.05 -14.75
N ASP A 613 -31.51 -21.05 -16.08
CA ASP A 613 -31.51 -22.30 -16.89
C ASP A 613 -30.09 -22.88 -17.11
N THR A 614 -29.05 -22.08 -16.86
CA THR A 614 -27.67 -22.47 -17.18
C THR A 614 -26.74 -22.39 -15.97
N ARG A 615 -27.29 -22.23 -14.75
CA ARG A 615 -26.49 -22.07 -13.51
C ARG A 615 -27.18 -22.77 -12.35
N VAL A 616 -26.39 -23.51 -11.58
CA VAL A 616 -26.79 -24.12 -10.31
C VAL A 616 -25.74 -23.73 -9.25
N ILE A 617 -26.21 -23.37 -8.07
CA ILE A 617 -25.42 -23.02 -6.91
C ILE A 617 -25.48 -24.14 -5.88
N PHE A 618 -24.33 -24.54 -5.37
CA PHE A 618 -24.18 -25.48 -4.27
C PHE A 618 -23.57 -24.72 -3.09
N THR A 619 -24.34 -24.59 -2.03
CA THR A 619 -23.91 -23.84 -0.84
C THR A 619 -24.39 -24.54 0.42
N ARG A 620 -23.49 -24.71 1.40
CA ARG A 620 -23.79 -25.41 2.65
C ARG A 620 -22.89 -24.95 3.78
N VAL A 621 -23.47 -24.78 4.96
CA VAL A 621 -22.76 -24.59 6.22
C VAL A 621 -22.55 -25.96 6.87
N MET A 622 -21.33 -26.27 7.28
CA MET A 622 -20.96 -27.51 7.97
C MET A 622 -20.44 -27.19 9.37
N PRO A 623 -21.01 -27.82 10.44
CA PRO A 623 -20.47 -27.64 11.77
C PRO A 623 -19.11 -28.34 11.89
N ILE A 624 -18.11 -27.65 12.45
CA ILE A 624 -16.74 -28.16 12.63
C ILE A 624 -16.29 -28.15 14.09
N HIS A 625 -17.20 -27.95 15.03
CA HIS A 625 -16.90 -27.93 16.46
C HIS A 625 -16.28 -29.23 17.00
N GLN A 626 -16.40 -30.31 16.25
CA GLN A 626 -15.78 -31.62 16.57
C GLN A 626 -14.34 -31.74 16.04
N LEU A 627 -13.90 -30.81 15.17
CA LEU A 627 -12.56 -30.87 14.60
C LEU A 627 -11.56 -30.16 15.53
N PRO A 628 -10.46 -30.84 15.91
CA PRO A 628 -9.36 -30.19 16.61
C PRO A 628 -8.77 -28.99 15.82
N PRO A 629 -8.14 -28.03 16.48
CA PRO A 629 -7.36 -27.02 15.75
C PRO A 629 -6.32 -27.68 14.84
N GLY A 630 -6.26 -27.25 13.59
CA GLY A 630 -5.36 -27.83 12.60
C GLY A 630 -5.68 -27.42 11.17
N LYS A 631 -4.93 -27.97 10.21
CA LYS A 631 -5.14 -27.76 8.78
C LYS A 631 -6.05 -28.84 8.21
N TYR A 632 -6.99 -28.45 7.38
CA TYR A 632 -7.97 -29.29 6.73
C TYR A 632 -8.18 -28.90 5.28
N VAL A 633 -8.82 -29.76 4.51
CA VAL A 633 -9.21 -29.54 3.13
C VAL A 633 -10.72 -29.75 3.01
N LEU A 634 -11.42 -28.77 2.45
CA LEU A 634 -12.78 -28.96 1.94
C LEU A 634 -12.69 -29.51 0.52
N ARG A 635 -13.37 -30.65 0.29
CA ARG A 635 -13.55 -31.25 -1.03
C ARG A 635 -15.01 -31.09 -1.46
N ALA A 636 -15.24 -30.62 -2.67
CA ALA A 636 -16.53 -30.55 -3.30
C ALA A 636 -16.59 -31.60 -4.42
N ILE A 637 -17.38 -32.61 -4.28
CA ILE A 637 -17.51 -33.74 -5.23
C ILE A 637 -18.79 -33.54 -6.01
N LEU A 638 -18.67 -33.13 -7.28
CA LEU A 638 -19.80 -32.99 -8.18
C LEU A 638 -20.04 -34.30 -8.90
N SER A 639 -21.27 -34.82 -8.84
CA SER A 639 -21.68 -36.08 -9.46
C SER A 639 -22.87 -35.86 -10.40
N SER A 640 -22.92 -36.65 -11.47
CA SER A 640 -24.06 -36.74 -12.39
C SER A 640 -24.43 -38.20 -12.61
N ALA A 641 -25.70 -38.52 -12.49
CA ALA A 641 -26.21 -39.90 -12.57
C ALA A 641 -25.44 -40.90 -11.67
N GLY A 642 -25.04 -40.47 -10.46
CA GLY A 642 -24.35 -41.28 -9.47
C GLY A 642 -22.85 -41.53 -9.77
N ARG A 643 -22.27 -40.83 -10.72
CA ARG A 643 -20.84 -40.87 -11.03
C ARG A 643 -20.20 -39.51 -10.76
N SER A 644 -19.10 -39.48 -10.04
CA SER A 644 -18.30 -38.26 -9.85
C SER A 644 -17.76 -37.78 -11.21
N ILE A 645 -18.00 -36.51 -11.55
CA ILE A 645 -17.57 -35.85 -12.79
C ILE A 645 -16.50 -34.82 -12.54
N ALA A 646 -16.38 -34.29 -11.32
CA ALA A 646 -15.32 -33.38 -10.91
C ALA A 646 -15.16 -33.34 -9.38
N THR A 647 -13.98 -32.96 -8.91
CA THR A 647 -13.69 -32.71 -7.50
C THR A 647 -12.87 -31.43 -7.39
N ALA A 648 -13.41 -30.43 -6.69
CA ALA A 648 -12.68 -29.22 -6.34
C ALA A 648 -12.23 -29.31 -4.88
N THR A 649 -11.07 -28.74 -4.57
CA THR A 649 -10.48 -28.76 -3.24
C THR A 649 -10.05 -27.38 -2.79
N ARG A 650 -10.21 -27.06 -1.48
CA ARG A 650 -9.70 -25.83 -0.88
C ARG A 650 -9.19 -26.10 0.54
N GLU A 651 -7.98 -25.65 0.83
CA GLU A 651 -7.40 -25.73 2.17
C GLU A 651 -7.99 -24.66 3.09
N PHE A 652 -8.18 -25.01 4.36
CA PHE A 652 -8.51 -24.08 5.44
C PHE A 652 -7.91 -24.57 6.75
N ALA A 653 -7.83 -23.71 7.77
CA ALA A 653 -7.40 -24.09 9.10
C ALA A 653 -8.51 -23.82 10.11
N VAL A 654 -8.61 -24.70 11.10
CA VAL A 654 -9.40 -24.49 12.31
C VAL A 654 -8.48 -23.92 13.36
N ALA A 655 -8.73 -22.66 13.75
CA ALA A 655 -7.98 -22.03 14.84
C ALA A 655 -8.60 -22.32 16.18
N PRO A 656 -7.81 -22.38 17.27
CA PRO A 656 -8.35 -22.47 18.61
C PRO A 656 -9.26 -21.25 18.88
N PRO A 657 -10.41 -21.45 19.57
CA PRO A 657 -11.29 -20.33 19.90
C PRO A 657 -10.49 -19.31 20.72
N LYS A 658 -10.45 -18.06 20.25
CA LYS A 658 -9.94 -16.96 21.07
C LYS A 658 -10.87 -16.85 22.27
N VAL A 659 -10.37 -17.10 23.47
CA VAL A 659 -11.12 -16.92 24.71
C VAL A 659 -11.39 -15.41 24.81
N LEU A 660 -12.60 -15.01 24.48
CA LEU A 660 -13.09 -13.68 24.79
C LEU A 660 -13.23 -13.63 26.32
N LEU A 661 -12.28 -13.03 27.00
CA LEU A 661 -12.50 -12.48 28.34
C LEU A 661 -13.45 -11.28 28.15
N THR A 662 -14.68 -11.58 27.84
CA THR A 662 -15.74 -10.62 28.01
C THR A 662 -15.94 -10.42 29.50
N SER A 663 -15.58 -9.25 30.00
CA SER A 663 -16.34 -8.65 31.08
C SER A 663 -17.74 -8.37 30.50
N ALA A 664 -18.52 -9.44 30.34
CA ALA A 664 -19.91 -9.33 30.01
C ALA A 664 -20.59 -8.82 31.27
N ASP A 665 -20.99 -7.57 31.29
CA ASP A 665 -22.24 -7.26 31.93
C ASP A 665 -23.28 -8.16 31.26
N PRO A 666 -24.01 -8.97 32.02
CA PRO A 666 -25.06 -9.78 31.44
C PRO A 666 -26.09 -8.80 30.87
N VAL A 667 -26.11 -8.73 29.54
CA VAL A 667 -27.21 -8.08 28.83
C VAL A 667 -28.41 -8.97 29.16
N GLY A 668 -29.20 -8.49 30.11
CA GLY A 668 -30.43 -9.18 30.50
C GLY A 668 -31.26 -9.42 29.24
N ALA A 669 -31.78 -10.62 29.12
CA ALA A 669 -32.70 -11.01 28.05
C ALA A 669 -33.80 -9.95 27.97
N THR A 670 -33.69 -9.05 27.00
CA THR A 670 -34.74 -8.07 26.73
C THR A 670 -35.93 -8.81 26.17
N SER A 671 -37.09 -8.63 26.75
CA SER A 671 -38.37 -8.95 26.10
C SER A 671 -38.34 -8.39 24.69
N PRO A 672 -38.83 -9.08 23.69
CA PRO A 672 -38.86 -8.57 22.31
C PRO A 672 -39.63 -7.27 22.31
N MET A 673 -38.94 -6.17 22.07
CA MET A 673 -39.53 -4.83 21.96
C MET A 673 -40.06 -4.69 20.52
N ASP A 674 -41.22 -4.14 20.36
CA ASP A 674 -41.75 -3.85 19.02
C ASP A 674 -40.95 -2.72 18.40
N THR A 675 -40.01 -3.11 17.50
CA THR A 675 -39.08 -2.15 16.89
C THR A 675 -39.75 -1.25 15.85
N GLU A 676 -40.94 -1.63 15.34
CA GLU A 676 -41.70 -0.77 14.39
C GLU A 676 -42.17 0.52 15.04
N LEU A 677 -42.37 0.52 16.35
CA LEU A 677 -42.79 1.73 17.07
C LEU A 677 -41.71 2.79 17.21
N PHE A 678 -40.44 2.46 16.89
CA PHE A 678 -39.35 3.45 16.82
C PHE A 678 -39.22 4.10 15.43
N LEU A 679 -40.04 3.73 14.46
CA LEU A 679 -40.07 4.40 13.17
C LEU A 679 -40.69 5.82 13.32
N PRO A 680 -40.26 6.77 12.51
CA PRO A 680 -40.79 8.12 12.53
C PRO A 680 -42.26 8.15 12.12
N VAL A 681 -42.99 9.14 12.64
CA VAL A 681 -44.35 9.45 12.22
C VAL A 681 -44.35 10.04 10.79
N ASP A 682 -43.26 10.70 10.41
CA ASP A 682 -42.99 11.09 9.02
C ASP A 682 -41.77 10.35 8.47
N ASP A 683 -41.74 10.16 7.16
CA ASP A 683 -40.68 9.40 6.47
C ASP A 683 -39.44 10.28 6.19
N GLU A 684 -39.50 11.58 6.43
CA GLU A 684 -38.47 12.55 6.04
C GLU A 684 -37.13 12.34 6.79
N THR A 685 -37.21 11.94 8.07
CA THR A 685 -35.97 11.69 8.87
C THR A 685 -35.24 10.42 8.44
N MET A 686 -35.96 9.36 8.05
CA MET A 686 -35.39 8.09 7.61
C MET A 686 -35.11 8.05 6.09
N THR A 687 -35.70 8.95 5.34
CA THR A 687 -35.49 9.11 3.89
C THR A 687 -35.30 10.60 3.54
N PRO A 688 -34.25 11.25 4.08
CA PRO A 688 -34.06 12.69 3.88
C PRO A 688 -33.78 13.00 2.41
N ALA A 689 -34.58 13.87 1.79
CA ALA A 689 -34.36 14.30 0.41
C ALA A 689 -33.03 15.06 0.29
N PHE A 690 -32.24 14.75 -0.74
CA PHE A 690 -31.04 15.53 -1.02
C PHE A 690 -31.44 16.90 -1.64
N LYS A 691 -31.02 17.99 -0.98
CA LYS A 691 -31.36 19.35 -1.39
C LYS A 691 -30.22 19.96 -2.22
N ARG A 692 -30.33 19.87 -3.53
CA ARG A 692 -29.34 20.40 -4.48
C ARG A 692 -29.09 21.90 -4.30
N GLU A 693 -30.15 22.69 -4.09
CA GLU A 693 -30.08 24.16 -3.92
C GLU A 693 -29.29 24.54 -2.66
N GLU A 694 -29.44 23.78 -1.60
CA GLU A 694 -28.63 23.94 -0.38
C GLU A 694 -27.18 23.59 -0.64
N ALA A 695 -26.94 22.44 -1.28
CA ALA A 695 -25.57 21.94 -1.56
C ALA A 695 -24.75 22.90 -2.43
N THR A 696 -25.40 23.61 -3.35
CA THR A 696 -24.75 24.58 -4.25
C THR A 696 -24.82 26.02 -3.76
N SER A 697 -25.33 26.26 -2.54
CA SER A 697 -25.34 27.59 -1.93
C SER A 697 -23.92 28.10 -1.64
N ALA A 698 -23.75 29.44 -1.71
CA ALA A 698 -22.44 30.05 -1.45
C ALA A 698 -21.89 29.76 -0.05
N GLU A 699 -22.78 29.56 0.94
CA GLU A 699 -22.43 29.22 2.31
C GLU A 699 -21.80 27.82 2.37
N VAL A 700 -22.46 26.82 1.76
CA VAL A 700 -21.99 25.44 1.74
C VAL A 700 -20.72 25.30 0.87
N VAL A 701 -20.63 25.99 -0.26
CA VAL A 701 -19.41 25.98 -1.10
C VAL A 701 -18.21 26.50 -0.32
N LYS A 702 -18.42 27.49 0.56
CA LYS A 702 -17.37 28.05 1.39
C LYS A 702 -16.83 27.05 2.45
N GLU A 703 -17.67 26.11 2.93
CA GLU A 703 -17.22 25.07 3.89
C GLU A 703 -16.08 24.22 3.32
N PHE A 704 -16.01 24.07 1.99
CA PHE A 704 -14.99 23.27 1.29
C PHE A 704 -13.86 24.09 0.67
N ALA A 705 -13.78 25.40 0.93
CA ALA A 705 -12.84 26.31 0.25
C ALA A 705 -11.37 25.96 0.50
N GLU A 706 -11.03 25.39 1.67
CA GLU A 706 -9.67 24.96 2.03
C GLU A 706 -9.28 23.64 1.36
N HIS A 707 -10.23 22.92 0.79
CA HIS A 707 -10.06 21.64 0.12
C HIS A 707 -10.13 21.73 -1.41
N VAL A 708 -9.75 22.88 -1.95
CA VAL A 708 -9.76 23.17 -3.40
C VAL A 708 -8.34 23.38 -3.90
N ASP A 709 -7.85 22.46 -4.74
CA ASP A 709 -6.58 22.65 -5.43
C ASP A 709 -6.70 23.70 -6.53
N ALA A 710 -5.67 24.55 -6.67
CA ALA A 710 -5.66 25.64 -7.63
C ALA A 710 -5.77 25.18 -9.10
N ASN A 711 -5.23 24.00 -9.43
CA ASN A 711 -5.25 23.43 -10.78
C ASN A 711 -6.62 22.85 -11.14
N SER A 712 -7.38 22.37 -10.17
CA SER A 712 -8.71 21.79 -10.37
C SER A 712 -9.84 22.80 -10.20
N LYS A 713 -9.56 23.99 -9.67
CA LYS A 713 -10.57 25.00 -9.31
C LYS A 713 -11.54 25.34 -10.45
N SER A 714 -11.02 25.57 -11.65
CA SER A 714 -11.87 25.92 -12.80
C SER A 714 -12.87 24.81 -13.16
N SER A 715 -12.43 23.56 -13.15
CA SER A 715 -13.31 22.41 -13.41
C SER A 715 -14.29 22.18 -12.26
N LEU A 716 -13.87 22.43 -11.01
CA LEU A 716 -14.74 22.35 -9.86
C LEU A 716 -15.85 23.40 -9.92
N ASP A 717 -15.51 24.68 -10.15
CA ASP A 717 -16.47 25.78 -10.24
C ASP A 717 -17.50 25.56 -11.39
N GLU A 718 -17.03 25.08 -12.55
CA GLU A 718 -17.91 24.71 -13.68
C GLU A 718 -18.83 23.52 -13.32
N GLY A 719 -18.30 22.52 -12.61
CA GLY A 719 -19.08 21.36 -12.18
C GLY A 719 -20.16 21.72 -11.16
N ILE A 720 -19.86 22.58 -10.18
CA ILE A 720 -20.83 23.10 -9.20
C ILE A 720 -21.92 23.93 -9.91
N ALA A 721 -21.55 24.76 -10.89
CA ALA A 721 -22.50 25.54 -11.66
C ALA A 721 -23.44 24.64 -12.51
N ALA A 722 -22.90 23.55 -13.09
CA ALA A 722 -23.72 22.57 -13.82
C ALA A 722 -24.66 21.83 -12.87
N LEU A 723 -24.19 21.45 -11.68
CA LEU A 723 -25.05 20.86 -10.64
C LEU A 723 -26.17 21.81 -10.22
N ALA A 724 -25.88 23.08 -9.96
CA ALA A 724 -26.87 24.10 -9.61
C ALA A 724 -27.94 24.26 -10.71
N ALA A 725 -27.54 24.16 -11.98
CA ALA A 725 -28.42 24.20 -13.11
C ALA A 725 -29.25 22.92 -13.33
N GLY A 726 -28.92 21.81 -12.62
CA GLY A 726 -29.58 20.52 -12.80
C GLY A 726 -29.06 19.69 -13.98
N ASP A 727 -27.94 20.08 -14.59
CA ASP A 727 -27.26 19.32 -15.65
C ASP A 727 -26.30 18.30 -15.00
N TYR A 728 -26.88 17.20 -14.54
CA TYR A 728 -26.12 16.17 -13.79
C TYR A 728 -25.05 15.48 -14.65
N VAL A 729 -25.30 15.29 -15.94
CA VAL A 729 -24.33 14.65 -16.85
C VAL A 729 -23.10 15.54 -17.02
N LYS A 730 -23.30 16.83 -17.27
CA LYS A 730 -22.21 17.79 -17.37
C LYS A 730 -21.50 17.96 -16.03
N ALA A 731 -22.23 18.02 -14.93
CA ALA A 731 -21.66 18.10 -13.58
C ALA A 731 -20.72 16.91 -13.32
N GLU A 732 -21.17 15.68 -13.54
CA GLU A 732 -20.38 14.46 -13.37
C GLU A 732 -19.10 14.48 -14.22
N GLN A 733 -19.21 14.76 -15.52
CA GLN A 733 -18.06 14.77 -16.42
C GLN A 733 -17.03 15.83 -16.04
N THR A 734 -17.48 17.00 -15.61
CA THR A 734 -16.60 18.11 -15.26
C THR A 734 -15.95 17.92 -13.89
N LEU A 735 -16.71 17.42 -12.91
CA LEU A 735 -16.19 17.12 -11.57
C LEU A 735 -15.20 15.97 -11.58
N LYS A 736 -15.41 14.94 -12.42
CA LYS A 736 -14.41 13.88 -12.63
C LYS A 736 -13.06 14.39 -13.15
N LYS A 737 -13.06 15.46 -13.96
CA LYS A 737 -11.81 16.09 -14.41
C LYS A 737 -11.11 16.88 -13.31
N ALA A 738 -11.87 17.36 -12.31
CA ALA A 738 -11.31 18.07 -11.17
C ALA A 738 -10.68 17.13 -10.14
N ILE A 739 -10.94 15.81 -10.21
CA ILE A 739 -10.39 14.82 -9.30
C ILE A 739 -9.03 14.37 -9.83
N GLN A 740 -7.97 14.74 -9.13
CA GLN A 740 -6.58 14.38 -9.47
C GLN A 740 -5.95 13.67 -8.26
N PRO A 741 -5.41 12.44 -8.45
CA PRO A 741 -4.86 11.64 -7.34
C PRO A 741 -3.66 12.30 -6.63
N GLU A 742 -3.02 13.26 -7.28
CA GLU A 742 -1.80 13.91 -6.78
C GLU A 742 -2.11 15.12 -5.87
N PHE A 743 -3.36 15.60 -5.85
CA PHE A 743 -3.78 16.80 -5.14
C PHE A 743 -4.98 16.53 -4.22
N ASP A 744 -5.23 17.46 -3.29
CA ASP A 744 -6.46 17.43 -2.48
C ASP A 744 -7.68 17.54 -3.41
N SER A 745 -8.42 16.45 -3.54
CA SER A 745 -9.61 16.34 -4.38
C SER A 745 -10.91 16.30 -3.56
N THR A 746 -10.85 16.61 -2.26
CA THR A 746 -11.99 16.49 -1.33
C THR A 746 -13.21 17.26 -1.84
N ALA A 747 -13.06 18.54 -2.17
CA ALA A 747 -14.18 19.35 -2.68
C ALA A 747 -14.76 18.78 -3.99
N ALA A 748 -13.91 18.33 -4.91
CA ALA A 748 -14.35 17.75 -6.18
C ALA A 748 -15.13 16.44 -5.98
N LEU A 749 -14.67 15.59 -5.07
CA LEU A 749 -15.35 14.34 -4.69
C LEU A 749 -16.68 14.60 -4.00
N VAL A 750 -16.73 15.60 -3.10
CA VAL A 750 -17.96 16.02 -2.41
C VAL A 750 -19.02 16.44 -3.40
N TYR A 751 -18.68 17.27 -4.37
CA TYR A 751 -19.65 17.75 -5.37
C TYR A 751 -19.97 16.71 -6.45
N LEU A 752 -19.06 15.79 -6.77
CA LEU A 752 -19.37 14.63 -7.59
C LEU A 752 -20.41 13.74 -6.91
N ALA A 753 -20.23 13.46 -5.63
CA ALA A 753 -21.21 12.72 -4.83
C ALA A 753 -22.55 13.45 -4.74
N ALA A 754 -22.53 14.79 -4.58
CA ALA A 754 -23.76 15.60 -4.61
C ALA A 754 -24.49 15.52 -5.96
N ALA A 755 -23.76 15.43 -7.09
CA ALA A 755 -24.36 15.23 -8.39
C ALA A 755 -25.02 13.85 -8.52
N PHE A 756 -24.37 12.79 -8.01
CA PHE A 756 -24.97 11.46 -7.92
C PHE A 756 -26.22 11.44 -7.05
N ALA A 757 -26.18 12.01 -5.85
CA ALA A 757 -27.33 12.07 -4.94
C ALA A 757 -28.51 12.86 -5.55
N ALA A 758 -28.23 13.99 -6.21
CA ALA A 758 -29.25 14.80 -6.88
C ALA A 758 -29.90 14.09 -8.09
N SER A 759 -29.18 13.12 -8.70
CA SER A 759 -29.71 12.31 -9.80
C SER A 759 -30.30 10.96 -9.34
N GLY A 760 -30.34 10.70 -8.02
CA GLY A 760 -30.93 9.49 -7.44
C GLY A 760 -30.00 8.26 -7.41
N HIS A 761 -28.69 8.46 -7.62
CA HIS A 761 -27.67 7.40 -7.58
C HIS A 761 -27.00 7.40 -6.18
N ASP A 762 -27.76 7.02 -5.15
CA ASP A 762 -27.32 7.11 -3.75
C ASP A 762 -26.15 6.19 -3.39
N ALA A 763 -25.99 5.05 -4.05
CA ALA A 763 -24.88 4.14 -3.82
C ALA A 763 -23.54 4.73 -4.32
N GLU A 764 -23.54 5.33 -5.51
CA GLU A 764 -22.40 6.03 -6.08
C GLU A 764 -22.08 7.31 -5.28
N ALA A 765 -23.11 8.01 -4.83
CA ALA A 765 -22.96 9.17 -3.94
C ALA A 765 -22.28 8.77 -2.62
N ALA A 766 -22.75 7.71 -1.98
CA ALA A 766 -22.16 7.19 -0.75
C ALA A 766 -20.68 6.82 -0.94
N SER A 767 -20.34 6.10 -2.02
CA SER A 767 -18.96 5.74 -2.34
C SER A 767 -18.06 6.97 -2.52
N ALA A 768 -18.52 7.98 -3.24
CA ALA A 768 -17.76 9.21 -3.46
C ALA A 768 -17.60 10.05 -2.19
N TRP A 769 -18.65 10.16 -1.32
CA TRP A 769 -18.53 10.82 -0.02
C TRP A 769 -17.64 10.05 0.95
N GLN A 770 -17.67 8.71 0.97
CA GLN A 770 -16.71 7.92 1.75
C GLN A 770 -15.27 8.21 1.32
N THR A 771 -15.04 8.37 0.02
CA THR A 771 -13.73 8.73 -0.51
C THR A 771 -13.32 10.14 -0.06
N ALA A 772 -14.24 11.12 -0.14
CA ALA A 772 -13.99 12.48 0.30
C ALA A 772 -13.75 12.58 1.83
N LEU A 773 -14.36 11.70 2.62
CA LEU A 773 -14.28 11.70 4.07
C LEU A 773 -12.85 11.45 4.58
N VAL A 774 -12.01 10.75 3.82
CA VAL A 774 -10.61 10.45 4.20
C VAL A 774 -9.77 11.73 4.27
N ASP A 775 -9.97 12.64 3.33
CA ASP A 775 -9.24 13.91 3.25
C ASP A 775 -9.98 15.04 4.02
N GLY A 776 -11.32 14.92 4.17
CA GLY A 776 -12.20 15.86 4.84
C GLY A 776 -12.84 15.33 6.12
N SER A 777 -12.13 14.56 6.94
CA SER A 777 -12.66 13.88 8.13
C SER A 777 -13.24 14.82 9.22
N ASP A 778 -12.89 16.09 9.18
CA ASP A 778 -13.36 17.09 10.13
C ASP A 778 -14.52 17.96 9.58
N LEU A 779 -15.10 17.57 8.45
CA LEU A 779 -16.21 18.28 7.80
C LEU A 779 -17.55 17.59 8.11
N PRO A 780 -18.37 18.12 9.04
CA PRO A 780 -19.62 17.49 9.45
C PRO A 780 -20.63 17.33 8.31
N ARG A 781 -20.55 18.18 7.29
CA ARG A 781 -21.42 18.14 6.12
C ARG A 781 -21.28 16.83 5.32
N ILE A 782 -20.07 16.31 5.19
CA ILE A 782 -19.84 15.04 4.50
C ILE A 782 -20.53 13.90 5.24
N TYR A 783 -20.41 13.85 6.58
CA TYR A 783 -21.09 12.85 7.42
C TYR A 783 -22.61 12.94 7.30
N GLN A 784 -23.16 14.16 7.29
CA GLN A 784 -24.59 14.38 7.14
C GLN A 784 -25.11 13.82 5.81
N TRP A 785 -24.45 14.16 4.70
CA TRP A 785 -24.88 13.72 3.36
C TRP A 785 -24.66 12.23 3.14
N LEU A 786 -23.56 11.70 3.62
CA LEU A 786 -23.25 10.26 3.56
C LEU A 786 -24.28 9.45 4.37
N GLY A 787 -24.54 9.86 5.62
CA GLY A 787 -25.58 9.24 6.43
C GLY A 787 -26.96 9.30 5.76
N GLY A 788 -27.30 10.45 5.14
CA GLY A 788 -28.53 10.61 4.36
C GLY A 788 -28.60 9.69 3.13
N ALA A 789 -27.50 9.46 2.42
CA ALA A 789 -27.46 8.52 1.29
C ALA A 789 -27.73 7.09 1.73
N PHE A 790 -27.10 6.63 2.81
CA PHE A 790 -27.35 5.31 3.37
C PHE A 790 -28.78 5.14 3.88
N LEU A 791 -29.38 6.18 4.47
CA LEU A 791 -30.78 6.13 4.86
C LEU A 791 -31.72 5.98 3.66
N ARG A 792 -31.50 6.72 2.56
CA ARG A 792 -32.29 6.61 1.33
C ARG A 792 -32.12 5.25 0.66
N SER A 793 -30.91 4.68 0.70
CA SER A 793 -30.61 3.32 0.21
C SER A 793 -31.13 2.22 1.15
N LYS A 794 -31.68 2.57 2.31
CA LYS A 794 -32.11 1.63 3.38
C LYS A 794 -30.97 0.81 3.97
N ASP A 795 -29.75 1.27 3.84
CA ASP A 795 -28.55 0.65 4.43
C ASP A 795 -28.35 1.16 5.86
N TYR A 796 -29.26 0.74 6.74
CA TYR A 796 -29.38 1.26 8.11
C TYR A 796 -28.17 0.95 9.00
N ASN A 797 -27.44 -0.12 8.72
CA ASN A 797 -26.23 -0.47 9.47
C ASN A 797 -25.11 0.52 9.17
N GLU A 798 -24.87 0.82 7.89
CA GLU A 798 -23.87 1.81 7.49
C GLU A 798 -24.28 3.22 7.92
N ALA A 799 -25.56 3.58 7.76
CA ALA A 799 -26.10 4.85 8.26
C ALA A 799 -25.82 5.04 9.75
N ARG A 800 -26.13 4.02 10.57
CA ARG A 800 -25.87 4.05 12.02
C ARG A 800 -24.39 4.25 12.32
N THR A 801 -23.52 3.49 11.66
CA THR A 801 -22.07 3.55 11.89
C THR A 801 -21.51 4.95 11.60
N ILE A 802 -21.92 5.56 10.50
CA ILE A 802 -21.50 6.91 10.13
C ILE A 802 -22.04 7.96 11.12
N LEU A 803 -23.30 7.83 11.53
CA LEU A 803 -23.91 8.76 12.48
C LEU A 803 -23.37 8.59 13.91
N GLU A 804 -23.00 7.37 14.33
CA GLU A 804 -22.29 7.12 15.59
C GLU A 804 -20.94 7.84 15.61
N GLU A 805 -20.17 7.70 14.52
CA GLU A 805 -18.88 8.39 14.38
C GLU A 805 -19.06 9.91 14.40
N ALA A 806 -20.02 10.44 13.63
CA ALA A 806 -20.32 11.86 13.58
C ALA A 806 -20.74 12.40 14.95
N SER A 807 -21.66 11.70 15.66
CA SER A 807 -22.12 12.12 16.98
C SER A 807 -21.02 12.01 18.05
N GLY A 808 -19.99 11.19 17.84
CA GLY A 808 -18.79 11.14 18.67
C GLY A 808 -17.88 12.35 18.48
N LYS A 809 -17.73 12.82 17.24
CA LYS A 809 -16.94 14.01 16.88
C LYS A 809 -17.67 15.32 17.25
N TRP A 810 -18.96 15.39 17.02
CA TRP A 810 -19.82 16.57 17.27
C TRP A 810 -21.01 16.19 18.14
N PRO A 811 -20.82 16.04 19.46
CA PRO A 811 -21.85 15.50 20.36
C PRO A 811 -23.14 16.32 20.47
N THR A 812 -23.09 17.61 20.16
CA THR A 812 -24.24 18.55 20.25
C THR A 812 -24.85 18.86 18.88
N ASP A 813 -24.34 18.26 17.80
CA ASP A 813 -24.87 18.54 16.47
C ASP A 813 -26.16 17.73 16.21
N ALA A 814 -27.27 18.43 16.24
CA ALA A 814 -28.61 17.86 16.09
C ALA A 814 -28.85 17.12 14.78
N ARG A 815 -28.07 17.43 13.72
CA ARG A 815 -28.17 16.77 12.40
C ARG A 815 -27.95 15.27 12.47
N PHE A 816 -27.14 14.79 13.42
CA PHE A 816 -26.80 13.39 13.59
C PHE A 816 -27.68 12.67 14.63
N LEU A 817 -28.18 13.39 15.61
CA LEU A 817 -28.80 12.80 16.80
C LEU A 817 -30.16 12.18 16.53
N LYS A 818 -31.09 12.90 15.85
CA LYS A 818 -32.44 12.38 15.60
C LYS A 818 -32.45 11.11 14.74
N PRO A 819 -31.79 11.05 13.57
CA PRO A 819 -31.75 9.85 12.78
C PRO A 819 -30.99 8.69 13.49
N LEU A 820 -29.95 9.00 14.27
CA LEU A 820 -29.23 7.99 15.04
C LEU A 820 -30.12 7.41 16.16
N ALA A 821 -30.90 8.21 16.85
CA ALA A 821 -31.86 7.75 17.85
C ALA A 821 -32.88 6.76 17.24
N MET A 822 -33.39 7.07 16.05
CA MET A 822 -34.31 6.17 15.31
C MET A 822 -33.66 4.86 14.91
N LEU A 823 -32.41 4.91 14.40
CA LEU A 823 -31.66 3.72 14.04
C LEU A 823 -31.36 2.83 15.25
N TYR A 824 -31.12 3.41 16.43
CA TYR A 824 -31.00 2.60 17.65
C TYR A 824 -32.33 1.93 18.00
N GLY A 825 -33.44 2.65 17.86
CA GLY A 825 -34.76 2.10 18.12
C GLY A 825 -35.09 0.92 17.22
N THR A 826 -34.95 1.11 15.91
CA THR A 826 -35.20 0.04 14.92
C THR A 826 -34.27 -1.18 15.08
N ALA A 827 -33.10 -0.99 15.66
CA ALA A 827 -32.18 -2.06 16.02
C ALA A 827 -32.46 -2.72 17.39
N GLY A 828 -33.57 -2.37 18.06
CA GLY A 828 -33.95 -2.89 19.38
C GLY A 828 -33.14 -2.32 20.55
N ARG A 829 -32.33 -1.26 20.32
CA ARG A 829 -31.50 -0.59 21.32
C ARG A 829 -32.23 0.58 21.97
N GLY A 830 -33.36 0.30 22.62
CA GLY A 830 -34.30 1.34 23.12
C GLY A 830 -33.70 2.30 24.13
N ARG A 831 -32.77 1.86 24.99
CA ARG A 831 -32.11 2.76 25.97
C ARG A 831 -31.24 3.81 25.26
N GLU A 832 -30.45 3.37 24.25
CA GLU A 832 -29.63 4.27 23.46
C GLU A 832 -30.49 5.21 22.62
N ALA A 833 -31.58 4.70 22.07
CA ALA A 833 -32.57 5.51 21.34
C ALA A 833 -33.10 6.70 22.21
N VAL A 834 -33.58 6.39 23.43
CA VAL A 834 -34.08 7.41 24.37
C VAL A 834 -32.98 8.41 24.71
N ARG A 835 -31.81 7.97 25.14
CA ARG A 835 -30.71 8.89 25.53
C ARG A 835 -30.26 9.78 24.36
N THR A 836 -30.23 9.26 23.16
CA THR A 836 -29.81 10.03 21.97
C THR A 836 -30.89 11.06 21.59
N LEU A 837 -32.17 10.70 21.74
CA LEU A 837 -33.27 11.61 21.50
C LEU A 837 -33.37 12.73 22.57
N GLU A 838 -33.04 12.42 23.82
CA GLU A 838 -32.95 13.44 24.89
C GLU A 838 -31.86 14.46 24.59
N ARG A 839 -30.68 14.01 24.17
CA ARG A 839 -29.60 14.92 23.71
C ARG A 839 -30.04 15.77 22.53
N TYR A 840 -30.77 15.19 21.58
CA TYR A 840 -31.34 15.94 20.46
C TYR A 840 -32.28 17.07 20.96
N LEU A 841 -33.15 16.78 21.93
CA LEU A 841 -34.13 17.74 22.48
C LEU A 841 -33.48 18.84 23.35
N GLU A 842 -32.28 18.63 23.88
CA GLU A 842 -31.49 19.68 24.53
C GLU A 842 -31.14 20.81 23.56
N GLU A 843 -30.82 20.44 22.31
CA GLU A 843 -30.40 21.34 21.23
C GLU A 843 -31.59 21.85 20.37
N GLN A 844 -32.59 20.99 20.12
CA GLN A 844 -33.74 21.26 19.24
C GLN A 844 -35.05 21.29 20.02
N ARG A 845 -35.30 22.42 20.69
CA ARG A 845 -36.47 22.60 21.59
C ARG A 845 -37.79 22.89 20.89
N ASP A 846 -37.76 23.08 19.56
CA ASP A 846 -38.98 23.43 18.79
C ASP A 846 -39.49 22.22 17.99
N ASP A 847 -38.84 21.06 18.04
CA ASP A 847 -39.26 19.84 17.31
C ASP A 847 -40.40 19.13 18.06
N ARG A 848 -41.65 19.47 17.63
CA ARG A 848 -42.86 18.88 18.17
C ARG A 848 -42.92 17.37 18.08
N GLU A 849 -42.46 16.80 16.96
CA GLU A 849 -42.46 15.35 16.74
C GLU A 849 -41.50 14.63 17.68
N ALA A 850 -40.32 15.20 17.87
CA ALA A 850 -39.33 14.60 18.78
C ALA A 850 -39.85 14.56 20.24
N TYR A 851 -40.67 15.55 20.69
CA TYR A 851 -41.32 15.47 21.99
C TYR A 851 -42.35 14.32 22.06
N TYR A 852 -43.13 14.12 21.00
CA TYR A 852 -44.07 12.98 20.94
C TYR A 852 -43.30 11.66 21.04
N MET A 853 -42.25 11.49 20.23
CA MET A 853 -41.42 10.31 20.23
C MET A 853 -40.75 10.07 21.59
N ALA A 854 -40.27 11.09 22.24
CA ALA A 854 -39.61 10.97 23.54
C ALA A 854 -40.55 10.41 24.62
N VAL A 855 -41.81 10.91 24.70
CA VAL A 855 -42.81 10.37 25.66
C VAL A 855 -43.17 8.93 25.28
N GLN A 856 -43.40 8.65 24.01
CA GLN A 856 -43.70 7.30 23.53
C GLN A 856 -42.59 6.30 23.87
N TRP A 857 -41.32 6.65 23.62
CA TRP A 857 -40.19 5.76 23.82
C TRP A 857 -39.91 5.57 25.32
N LEU A 858 -40.02 6.57 26.16
CA LEU A 858 -39.95 6.41 27.62
C LEU A 858 -40.97 5.39 28.11
N TYR A 859 -42.22 5.52 27.62
CA TYR A 859 -43.29 4.57 27.91
C TYR A 859 -42.95 3.16 27.45
N MET A 860 -42.50 3.01 26.21
CA MET A 860 -42.20 1.70 25.59
C MET A 860 -41.03 0.98 26.29
N VAL A 861 -39.93 1.70 26.52
CA VAL A 861 -38.74 1.14 27.16
C VAL A 861 -39.06 0.71 28.60
N ARG A 862 -39.84 1.50 29.33
CA ARG A 862 -40.32 1.17 30.68
C ARG A 862 -41.28 -0.01 30.67
N SER A 863 -42.26 -0.03 29.78
CA SER A 863 -43.26 -1.14 29.69
C SER A 863 -42.62 -2.48 29.29
N ALA A 864 -41.50 -2.46 28.54
CA ALA A 864 -40.72 -3.61 28.19
C ALA A 864 -39.78 -4.12 29.33
N GLY A 865 -39.92 -3.58 30.54
CA GLY A 865 -39.09 -3.95 31.69
C GLY A 865 -37.62 -3.44 31.62
N SER A 866 -37.33 -2.50 30.72
CA SER A 866 -36.07 -1.81 30.58
C SER A 866 -36.20 -0.39 31.10
N ALA A 867 -35.13 0.26 31.50
CA ALA A 867 -35.14 1.64 31.97
C ALA A 867 -33.87 2.37 31.65
N VAL A 868 -33.99 3.67 31.37
CA VAL A 868 -32.88 4.61 31.21
C VAL A 868 -32.62 5.35 32.51
N HIS A 869 -33.70 5.74 33.18
CA HIS A 869 -33.71 6.52 34.43
C HIS A 869 -34.51 5.80 35.51
N THR A 870 -34.61 6.42 36.69
CA THR A 870 -35.52 5.92 37.72
C THR A 870 -37.00 6.16 37.30
N PRO A 871 -37.96 5.39 37.84
CA PRO A 871 -39.39 5.59 37.46
C PRO A 871 -39.88 7.04 37.71
N ALA A 872 -39.41 7.70 38.79
CA ALA A 872 -39.75 9.08 39.08
C ALA A 872 -39.15 10.07 38.05
N GLU A 873 -37.95 9.81 37.59
CA GLU A 873 -37.31 10.64 36.56
C GLU A 873 -37.97 10.44 35.18
N ASP A 874 -38.30 9.20 34.79
CA ASP A 874 -39.02 8.93 33.54
C ASP A 874 -40.38 9.65 33.54
N PHE A 875 -41.10 9.62 34.64
CA PHE A 875 -42.36 10.34 34.77
C PHE A 875 -42.16 11.86 34.62
N LYS A 876 -41.17 12.43 35.32
CA LYS A 876 -40.89 13.88 35.27
C LYS A 876 -40.47 14.34 33.88
N LEU A 877 -39.63 13.57 33.18
CA LEU A 877 -39.21 13.84 31.80
C LEU A 877 -40.39 13.73 30.84
N ALA A 878 -41.16 12.63 30.94
CA ALA A 878 -42.37 12.46 30.12
C ALA A 878 -43.40 13.57 30.31
N GLN A 879 -43.60 14.04 31.55
CA GLN A 879 -44.47 15.19 31.83
C GLN A 879 -43.95 16.45 31.17
N THR A 880 -42.63 16.72 31.27
CA THR A 880 -42.00 17.90 30.66
C THR A 880 -42.13 17.89 29.13
N TYR A 881 -41.92 16.74 28.50
CA TYR A 881 -42.03 16.59 27.05
C TYR A 881 -43.51 16.65 26.58
N ALA A 882 -44.42 16.08 27.35
CA ALA A 882 -45.85 16.16 27.07
C ALA A 882 -46.37 17.60 27.13
N ASP A 883 -45.89 18.40 28.10
CA ASP A 883 -46.26 19.82 28.23
C ASP A 883 -45.70 20.65 27.05
N ALA A 884 -44.43 20.35 26.64
CA ALA A 884 -43.86 20.98 25.44
C ALA A 884 -44.62 20.61 24.18
N TYR A 885 -44.99 19.31 24.00
CA TYR A 885 -45.79 18.81 22.89
C TYR A 885 -47.18 19.51 22.85
N ALA A 886 -47.86 19.65 24.02
CA ALA A 886 -49.13 20.32 24.11
C ALA A 886 -49.01 21.81 23.74
N LYS A 887 -47.96 22.50 24.23
CA LYS A 887 -47.67 23.90 23.88
C LYS A 887 -47.46 24.09 22.38
N ALA A 888 -46.85 23.11 21.72
CA ALA A 888 -46.65 23.10 20.27
C ALA A 888 -47.90 22.65 19.49
N SER A 889 -49.09 22.57 20.14
CA SER A 889 -50.36 22.16 19.55
C SER A 889 -50.31 20.75 18.92
N GLY A 890 -49.68 19.78 19.62
CA GLY A 890 -49.57 18.40 19.18
C GLY A 890 -50.94 17.72 19.04
N PRO A 891 -51.26 17.08 17.89
CA PRO A 891 -52.61 16.58 17.62
C PRO A 891 -52.97 15.34 18.50
N GLN A 892 -52.01 14.61 19.02
CA GLN A 892 -52.23 13.35 19.75
C GLN A 892 -52.05 13.51 21.29
N ILE A 893 -52.32 14.69 21.82
CA ILE A 893 -52.09 15.00 23.25
C ILE A 893 -52.86 14.09 24.20
N ALA A 894 -54.05 13.57 23.79
CA ALA A 894 -54.81 12.62 24.59
C ALA A 894 -54.04 11.30 24.82
N LEU A 895 -53.43 10.79 23.78
CA LEU A 895 -52.60 9.57 23.82
C LEU A 895 -51.34 9.81 24.64
N VAL A 896 -50.67 10.92 24.40
CA VAL A 896 -49.45 11.31 25.16
C VAL A 896 -49.72 11.36 26.67
N ARG A 897 -50.88 11.94 27.09
CA ARG A 897 -51.29 11.96 28.48
C ARG A 897 -51.55 10.57 29.10
N GLN A 898 -52.04 9.62 28.30
CA GLN A 898 -52.23 8.25 28.78
C GLN A 898 -50.87 7.61 29.09
N TRP A 899 -49.84 7.84 28.25
CA TRP A 899 -48.49 7.33 28.51
C TRP A 899 -47.87 7.98 29.76
N VAL A 900 -48.07 9.27 29.97
CA VAL A 900 -47.58 9.97 31.17
C VAL A 900 -48.29 9.43 32.43
N GLU A 901 -49.61 9.20 32.41
CA GLU A 901 -50.33 8.59 33.54
C GLU A 901 -49.86 7.15 33.85
N TYR A 902 -49.53 6.35 32.84
CA TYR A 902 -48.92 5.05 33.01
C TYR A 902 -47.59 5.17 33.75
N LEU A 903 -46.68 6.05 33.28
CA LEU A 903 -45.35 6.27 33.91
C LEU A 903 -45.49 6.78 35.35
N LYS A 904 -46.44 7.63 35.63
CA LYS A 904 -46.80 8.10 36.98
C LYS A 904 -47.22 6.95 37.88
N GLY A 905 -48.07 6.05 37.35
CA GLY A 905 -48.55 4.89 38.11
C GLY A 905 -47.42 3.87 38.41
N VAL A 906 -46.38 3.78 37.59
CA VAL A 906 -45.20 2.97 37.86
C VAL A 906 -44.32 3.66 38.90
N GLY A 907 -44.07 4.99 38.78
CA GLY A 907 -43.26 5.77 39.72
C GLY A 907 -43.86 5.90 41.11
N ALA A 908 -45.16 5.65 41.30
CA ALA A 908 -45.84 5.68 42.62
C ALA A 908 -45.80 4.33 43.37
N ARG A 909 -45.29 3.27 42.73
CA ARG A 909 -45.18 1.91 43.28
C ARG A 909 -43.80 1.58 43.85
N ASP A 910 -42.79 2.35 43.47
CA ASP A 910 -41.42 2.33 43.99
C ASP A 910 -41.23 3.47 45.05
#